data_f9566a63bccf2bc9bfc39103a7cf01c5
#
_entry.id   f9566a63bccf2bc9bfc39103a7cf01c5
#
_cell.length_a   1.000
_cell.length_b   1.000
_cell.length_c   1.000
_cell.angle_alpha   90.00
_cell.angle_beta   90.00
_cell.angle_gamma   90.00
#
_symmetry.space_group_name_H-M   'P 1'
#
loop_
_entity.id
_entity.type
_entity.pdbx_description
1 polymer ?
#
loop_
_entity_poly.entity_id
_entity_poly.type
_entity_poly.pdbx_seq_one_letter_code
_entity_poly.pdbx_strand_id
1 'polypeptide(L)'
;MVNQKLYNLLCQWGVTTPLDNIPSIFKIGCGIDSESTTIKHIEEVKRGKSTVKKCVVDTCFNYVWQWAFTPDTAEITRTKSGIIQTTLDIVDTVKEYNKIHETNAIFIIWFANAAHEWSFIKGAIAKQFEVTKLFAKTQRDMLYLQIEECVEFRECVGLFGHSLDDIAKNWCSKDNQKLKGQYDYDIIRTWQTPLNPETELPYIYHDVTTLAEMHINVVKQYTQDNGVCRLPYTSSGFVRMALKDSIRNDNDLTELRNIYNESHPKKPLETNIEYLKKVNEKCVVNEFQWSICREYSYSGGLCGSNIKLASKILNNVVCADLTSDYPAQLTHRLYPYGTLKEITSGDLNDIRRYYDDTHKPYFAILKIKRLHAKTQHATFSEHKIINKTNKYFTIHGEPKNLVVYNGKVHHAENIIVCWNDIDIAAYKKLYDIKATVLTLWVFDSYKKLPEWFLKTLWNGYKRKAELKNLGLSNTIEYTDAKRIPNSIYGVCAQKDENTFTQLASDLNFMIKDHKTFKDLKRNFWLNPYIAFWCTSYARGILMDFLSKYPNQIIQYDTDSLYYLQKGGEELEKALLKYNDNVLIKNRRIFRNEDNPTLFETLGQWDFDDVYIKFMGMGAKKYIKQDKSGKIQTVIAGLPKGAIPKEIEEKGIKAPFDYYNPLIKYMQTNTNKIIVNHVYAHKFASVYCDDIETHYETITDYQNNTALQEISSYHAIIPIDYTLTMSKDYILEIIKNRAVK
;
A
#
# COMPACT_ATOMS: atom_id res chain seq x y z
N MET A 1 -21.97 -2.47 33.36
CA MET A 1 -23.19 -1.72 33.76
C MET A 1 -23.54 -0.72 32.66
N VAL A 2 -24.84 -0.44 32.46
CA VAL A 2 -25.24 0.57 31.44
C VAL A 2 -24.69 1.95 31.83
N ASN A 3 -23.90 2.56 30.95
CA ASN A 3 -23.40 3.94 31.13
C ASN A 3 -24.49 4.90 30.69
N GLN A 4 -25.16 5.56 31.66
CA GLN A 4 -26.29 6.45 31.39
C GLN A 4 -25.91 7.66 30.52
N LYS A 5 -24.70 8.21 30.68
CA LYS A 5 -24.19 9.33 29.85
C LYS A 5 -24.10 8.89 28.39
N LEU A 6 -23.47 7.73 28.13
CA LEU A 6 -23.36 7.16 26.78
C LEU A 6 -24.75 6.80 26.22
N TYR A 7 -25.63 6.17 26.99
CA TYR A 7 -26.97 5.84 26.55
C TYR A 7 -27.75 7.07 26.08
N ASN A 8 -27.69 8.17 26.82
CA ASN A 8 -28.32 9.43 26.44
C ASN A 8 -27.74 9.98 25.13
N LEU A 9 -26.43 9.89 24.92
CA LEU A 9 -25.77 10.27 23.67
C LEU A 9 -26.23 9.39 22.50
N LEU A 10 -26.32 8.05 22.70
CA LEU A 10 -26.82 7.16 21.66
C LEU A 10 -28.26 7.49 21.24
N CYS A 11 -29.14 7.81 22.20
CA CYS A 11 -30.51 8.26 21.93
C CYS A 11 -30.55 9.59 21.19
N GLN A 12 -29.70 10.55 21.57
CA GLN A 12 -29.63 11.87 20.94
C GLN A 12 -29.16 11.81 19.49
N TRP A 13 -28.11 11.01 19.18
CA TRP A 13 -27.50 10.96 17.86
C TRP A 13 -28.13 9.93 16.94
N GLY A 14 -28.64 8.85 17.50
CA GLY A 14 -29.30 7.75 16.78
C GLY A 14 -28.35 6.94 15.89
N VAL A 15 -28.95 6.18 14.99
CA VAL A 15 -28.28 5.23 14.10
C VAL A 15 -28.54 5.54 12.63
N THR A 16 -27.74 4.97 11.75
CA THR A 16 -27.97 4.97 10.29
C THR A 16 -29.00 3.88 9.91
N THR A 17 -29.55 3.97 8.71
CA THR A 17 -30.50 2.99 8.20
C THR A 17 -29.77 1.67 7.84
N PRO A 18 -30.27 0.49 8.23
CA PRO A 18 -29.73 -0.78 7.76
C PRO A 18 -30.17 -1.07 6.32
N LEU A 19 -29.39 -1.85 5.59
CA LEU A 19 -29.75 -2.35 4.27
C LEU A 19 -29.12 -3.72 4.02
N ASP A 20 -29.94 -4.76 3.79
CA ASP A 20 -29.46 -6.14 3.55
C ASP A 20 -28.35 -6.59 4.51
N ASN A 21 -27.12 -6.71 3.97
CA ASN A 21 -25.92 -7.09 4.72
C ASN A 21 -25.12 -5.89 5.25
N ILE A 22 -25.68 -4.69 5.26
CA ILE A 22 -25.06 -3.47 5.79
C ILE A 22 -25.77 -3.15 7.11
N PRO A 23 -25.12 -3.36 8.27
CA PRO A 23 -25.72 -3.05 9.56
C PRO A 23 -25.87 -1.55 9.76
N SER A 24 -26.79 -1.15 10.63
CA SER A 24 -26.84 0.20 11.16
C SER A 24 -25.54 0.51 11.91
N ILE A 25 -25.11 1.76 11.83
CA ILE A 25 -23.96 2.27 12.58
C ILE A 25 -24.46 3.42 13.44
N PHE A 26 -24.02 3.49 14.69
CA PHE A 26 -24.27 4.67 15.50
C PHE A 26 -23.61 5.91 14.90
N LYS A 27 -24.31 7.04 14.90
CA LYS A 27 -23.78 8.30 14.34
C LYS A 27 -22.74 8.95 15.25
N ILE A 28 -22.58 8.42 16.47
CA ILE A 28 -21.52 8.74 17.41
C ILE A 28 -20.68 7.49 17.64
N GLY A 29 -19.40 7.66 17.89
CA GLY A 29 -18.45 6.58 18.17
C GLY A 29 -17.50 6.93 19.30
N CYS A 30 -16.46 6.15 19.47
CA CYS A 30 -15.45 6.37 20.50
C CYS A 30 -14.07 6.45 19.87
N GLY A 31 -13.26 7.43 20.26
CA GLY A 31 -11.81 7.37 20.08
C GLY A 31 -11.16 6.79 21.33
N ILE A 32 -10.24 5.84 21.17
CA ILE A 32 -9.39 5.32 22.25
C ILE A 32 -7.94 5.44 21.84
N ASP A 33 -7.09 5.82 22.79
CA ASP A 33 -5.64 5.87 22.64
C ASP A 33 -4.96 5.58 23.97
N SER A 34 -3.63 5.41 23.98
CA SER A 34 -2.88 5.13 25.20
C SER A 34 -1.48 5.72 25.15
N GLU A 35 -0.97 6.13 26.31
CA GLU A 35 0.41 6.54 26.45
C GLU A 35 1.22 5.49 27.19
N SER A 36 2.41 5.20 26.68
CA SER A 36 3.30 4.17 27.22
C SER A 36 4.65 4.72 27.60
N THR A 37 5.24 4.11 28.63
CA THR A 37 6.66 4.28 28.95
C THR A 37 7.44 3.08 28.42
N THR A 38 8.59 3.35 27.78
CA THR A 38 9.54 2.31 27.36
C THR A 38 10.85 2.52 28.08
N ILE A 39 11.23 1.57 28.95
CA ILE A 39 12.54 1.55 29.61
C ILE A 39 13.49 0.80 28.70
N LYS A 40 14.59 1.46 28.33
CA LYS A 40 15.59 0.93 27.40
C LYS A 40 17.01 1.26 27.89
N HIS A 41 17.92 0.36 27.60
CA HIS A 41 19.36 0.61 27.77
C HIS A 41 20.12 0.28 26.50
N ILE A 42 21.39 0.73 26.43
CA ILE A 42 22.26 0.47 25.30
C ILE A 42 23.27 -0.59 25.71
N GLU A 43 23.19 -1.75 25.06
CA GLU A 43 24.19 -2.81 25.20
C GLU A 43 25.26 -2.69 24.11
N GLU A 44 26.51 -2.94 24.49
CA GLU A 44 27.60 -3.11 23.54
C GLU A 44 27.74 -4.60 23.19
N VAL A 45 27.33 -4.94 21.96
CA VAL A 45 27.37 -6.32 21.47
C VAL A 45 28.57 -6.50 20.53
N LYS A 46 29.46 -7.43 20.86
CA LYS A 46 30.56 -7.81 19.97
C LYS A 46 30.05 -8.59 18.77
N ARG A 47 30.26 -8.08 17.56
CA ARG A 47 30.02 -8.78 16.29
C ARG A 47 31.36 -8.98 15.56
N GLY A 48 32.01 -10.12 15.77
CA GLY A 48 33.35 -10.38 15.24
C GLY A 48 34.38 -9.47 15.91
N LYS A 49 35.14 -8.68 15.13
CA LYS A 49 36.13 -7.73 15.60
C LYS A 49 35.60 -6.33 15.94
N SER A 50 34.30 -6.08 15.73
CA SER A 50 33.66 -4.77 15.97
C SER A 50 32.67 -4.84 17.12
N THR A 51 32.61 -3.78 17.91
CA THR A 51 31.59 -3.56 18.94
C THR A 51 30.46 -2.71 18.33
N VAL A 52 29.21 -3.16 18.43
CA VAL A 52 28.04 -2.46 17.94
C VAL A 52 27.14 -2.14 19.13
N LYS A 53 26.72 -0.90 19.25
CA LYS A 53 25.72 -0.49 20.24
C LYS A 53 24.34 -1.00 19.80
N LYS A 54 23.68 -1.75 20.66
CA LYS A 54 22.32 -2.28 20.45
C LYS A 54 21.42 -1.69 21.52
N CYS A 55 20.33 -1.06 21.11
CA CYS A 55 19.28 -0.67 22.04
C CYS A 55 18.48 -1.92 22.44
N VAL A 56 18.38 -2.18 23.71
CA VAL A 56 17.58 -3.26 24.30
C VAL A 56 16.44 -2.64 25.07
N VAL A 57 15.24 -3.17 24.87
CA VAL A 57 14.07 -2.78 25.64
C VAL A 57 13.97 -3.71 26.84
N ASP A 58 14.00 -3.13 28.03
CA ASP A 58 13.82 -3.87 29.27
C ASP A 58 12.34 -4.08 29.55
N THR A 59 11.56 -3.01 29.48
CA THR A 59 10.16 -3.01 29.88
C THR A 59 9.39 -1.97 29.08
N CYS A 60 8.15 -2.27 28.69
CA CYS A 60 7.20 -1.34 28.11
C CYS A 60 5.82 -1.55 28.70
N PHE A 61 5.16 -0.48 29.12
CA PHE A 61 3.84 -0.51 29.73
C PHE A 61 3.07 0.77 29.50
N ASN A 62 1.72 0.66 29.51
CA ASN A 62 0.86 1.83 29.48
C ASN A 62 0.69 2.38 30.89
N TYR A 63 0.65 3.71 31.01
CA TYR A 63 0.44 4.39 32.29
C TYR A 63 -0.82 5.28 32.28
N VAL A 64 -1.43 5.51 31.09
CA VAL A 64 -2.72 6.16 30.92
C VAL A 64 -3.42 5.61 29.68
N TRP A 65 -4.71 5.48 29.77
CA TRP A 65 -5.64 5.22 28.68
C TRP A 65 -6.64 6.37 28.63
N GLN A 66 -6.91 6.86 27.46
CA GLN A 66 -7.84 7.96 27.21
C GLN A 66 -8.92 7.53 26.21
N TRP A 67 -10.11 8.09 26.36
CA TRP A 67 -11.21 7.91 25.41
C TRP A 67 -12.11 9.13 25.33
N ALA A 68 -12.80 9.29 24.20
CA ALA A 68 -13.80 10.33 23.99
C ALA A 68 -14.97 9.80 23.16
N PHE A 69 -16.18 10.18 23.54
CA PHE A 69 -17.39 9.96 22.74
C PHE A 69 -17.80 11.19 21.94
N THR A 70 -17.36 12.37 22.35
CA THR A 70 -17.67 13.66 21.73
C THR A 70 -16.40 14.47 21.50
N PRO A 71 -16.43 15.45 20.57
CA PRO A 71 -15.28 16.32 20.34
C PRO A 71 -14.86 17.18 21.55
N ASP A 72 -15.80 17.41 22.48
CA ASP A 72 -15.63 18.41 23.55
C ASP A 72 -15.13 17.81 24.87
N THR A 73 -15.24 16.49 25.06
CA THR A 73 -14.93 15.85 26.35
C THR A 73 -14.18 14.54 26.15
N ALA A 74 -13.09 14.40 26.90
CA ALA A 74 -12.35 13.15 27.04
C ALA A 74 -12.27 12.72 28.49
N GLU A 75 -12.08 11.43 28.66
CA GLU A 75 -11.93 10.79 29.98
C GLU A 75 -10.65 9.93 29.98
N ILE A 76 -10.06 9.69 31.13
CA ILE A 76 -8.87 8.88 31.29
C ILE A 76 -9.03 7.83 32.39
N THR A 77 -8.27 6.74 32.24
CA THR A 77 -7.97 5.81 33.32
C THR A 77 -6.48 5.53 33.37
N ARG A 78 -5.99 5.19 34.55
CA ARG A 78 -4.55 4.92 34.76
C ARG A 78 -4.23 3.40 34.72
N THR A 79 -5.22 2.55 34.53
CA THR A 79 -5.09 1.10 34.60
C THR A 79 -5.70 0.40 33.39
N LYS A 80 -5.14 -0.76 33.03
CA LYS A 80 -5.70 -1.62 32.00
C LYS A 80 -7.09 -2.13 32.38
N SER A 81 -7.32 -2.45 33.64
CA SER A 81 -8.65 -2.86 34.12
C SER A 81 -9.69 -1.77 33.93
N GLY A 82 -9.31 -0.49 34.06
CA GLY A 82 -10.21 0.64 33.82
C GLY A 82 -10.69 0.72 32.38
N ILE A 83 -9.79 0.59 31.37
CA ILE A 83 -10.20 0.62 29.96
C ILE A 83 -11.02 -0.62 29.56
N ILE A 84 -10.75 -1.78 30.15
CA ILE A 84 -11.57 -2.97 29.95
C ILE A 84 -12.95 -2.77 30.54
N GLN A 85 -13.07 -2.16 31.75
CA GLN A 85 -14.36 -1.82 32.34
C GLN A 85 -15.13 -0.81 31.48
N THR A 86 -14.45 0.22 30.94
CA THR A 86 -15.06 1.17 29.99
C THR A 86 -15.60 0.42 28.76
N THR A 87 -14.84 -0.53 28.23
CA THR A 87 -15.30 -1.35 27.09
C THR A 87 -16.52 -2.20 27.46
N LEU A 88 -16.57 -2.79 28.66
CA LEU A 88 -17.74 -3.51 29.16
C LEU A 88 -18.97 -2.60 29.25
N ASP A 89 -18.81 -1.42 29.82
CA ASP A 89 -19.90 -0.44 29.96
C ASP A 89 -20.40 0.01 28.57
N ILE A 90 -19.52 0.16 27.56
CA ILE A 90 -19.91 0.43 26.17
C ILE A 90 -20.74 -0.74 25.63
N VAL A 91 -20.26 -1.97 25.74
CA VAL A 91 -20.96 -3.17 25.24
C VAL A 91 -22.34 -3.31 25.87
N ASP A 92 -22.42 -3.22 27.20
CA ASP A 92 -23.69 -3.31 27.94
C ASP A 92 -24.67 -2.22 27.50
N THR A 93 -24.17 -0.99 27.31
CA THR A 93 -24.99 0.17 26.90
C THR A 93 -25.51 -0.01 25.48
N VAL A 94 -24.68 -0.48 24.56
CA VAL A 94 -25.06 -0.74 23.17
C VAL A 94 -26.05 -1.89 23.06
N LYS A 95 -25.85 -2.97 23.82
CA LYS A 95 -26.81 -4.10 23.88
C LYS A 95 -28.17 -3.63 24.42
N GLU A 96 -28.19 -2.82 25.46
CA GLU A 96 -29.45 -2.30 26.03
C GLU A 96 -30.15 -1.35 25.06
N TYR A 97 -29.41 -0.47 24.36
CA TYR A 97 -29.97 0.38 23.31
C TYR A 97 -30.59 -0.47 22.19
N ASN A 98 -29.84 -1.44 21.67
CA ASN A 98 -30.30 -2.32 20.59
C ASN A 98 -31.54 -3.10 20.96
N LYS A 99 -31.62 -3.57 22.22
CA LYS A 99 -32.79 -4.28 22.75
C LYS A 99 -34.02 -3.38 22.85
N ILE A 100 -33.87 -2.16 23.40
CA ILE A 100 -34.99 -1.24 23.59
C ILE A 100 -35.52 -0.69 22.25
N HIS A 101 -34.62 -0.41 21.31
CA HIS A 101 -34.97 0.17 20.01
C HIS A 101 -35.12 -0.87 18.89
N GLU A 102 -35.08 -2.17 19.22
CA GLU A 102 -35.20 -3.28 18.26
C GLU A 102 -34.26 -3.16 17.06
N THR A 103 -33.01 -2.80 17.32
CA THR A 103 -31.97 -2.61 16.30
C THR A 103 -30.80 -3.59 16.50
N ASN A 104 -29.96 -3.71 15.46
CA ASN A 104 -28.68 -4.43 15.51
C ASN A 104 -27.55 -3.46 15.10
N ALA A 105 -27.57 -2.27 15.72
CA ALA A 105 -26.62 -1.21 15.38
C ALA A 105 -25.22 -1.51 15.95
N ILE A 106 -24.21 -1.17 15.17
CA ILE A 106 -22.80 -1.35 15.51
C ILE A 106 -22.23 -0.04 16.05
N PHE A 107 -21.62 -0.11 17.23
CA PHE A 107 -20.85 0.98 17.81
C PHE A 107 -19.37 0.85 17.43
N ILE A 108 -18.77 1.91 16.87
CA ILE A 108 -17.39 1.88 16.39
C ILE A 108 -16.46 2.57 17.40
N ILE A 109 -15.40 1.88 17.76
CA ILE A 109 -14.25 2.38 18.53
C ILE A 109 -13.06 2.51 17.58
N TRP A 110 -12.46 3.69 17.53
CA TRP A 110 -11.34 4.01 16.65
C TRP A 110 -10.00 4.03 17.37
N PHE A 111 -8.99 3.48 16.70
CA PHE A 111 -7.58 3.63 17.03
C PHE A 111 -6.83 4.34 15.91
N ALA A 112 -5.79 5.09 16.26
CA ALA A 112 -4.89 5.74 15.31
C ALA A 112 -3.61 4.94 15.03
N ASN A 113 -3.38 3.86 15.71
CA ASN A 113 -2.30 2.87 15.52
C ASN A 113 -2.64 1.61 16.29
N ALA A 114 -3.72 0.97 15.89
CA ALA A 114 -4.29 -0.18 16.61
C ALA A 114 -3.28 -1.27 16.99
N ALA A 115 -2.18 -1.42 16.24
CA ALA A 115 -1.15 -2.40 16.57
C ALA A 115 -0.47 -2.13 17.92
N HIS A 116 -0.38 -0.87 18.34
CA HIS A 116 0.17 -0.50 19.64
C HIS A 116 -0.80 -0.84 20.78
N GLU A 117 -1.97 -0.24 20.80
CA GLU A 117 -2.99 -0.43 21.85
C GLU A 117 -3.40 -1.89 21.96
N TRP A 118 -3.59 -2.54 20.82
CA TRP A 118 -3.98 -3.94 20.74
C TRP A 118 -3.00 -4.87 21.44
N SER A 119 -1.71 -4.62 21.36
CA SER A 119 -0.68 -5.45 22.01
C SER A 119 -0.81 -5.47 23.54
N PHE A 120 -1.38 -4.43 24.14
CA PHE A 120 -1.59 -4.33 25.60
C PHE A 120 -2.92 -4.90 26.08
N ILE A 121 -3.99 -4.84 25.27
CA ILE A 121 -5.34 -5.21 25.70
C ILE A 121 -5.88 -6.51 25.10
N LYS A 122 -5.24 -7.06 24.06
CA LYS A 122 -5.75 -8.24 23.33
C LYS A 122 -6.11 -9.42 24.22
N GLY A 123 -5.25 -9.74 25.20
CA GLY A 123 -5.47 -10.84 26.11
C GLY A 123 -6.67 -10.63 27.04
N ALA A 124 -6.85 -9.41 27.52
CA ALA A 124 -7.98 -9.06 28.37
C ALA A 124 -9.29 -9.02 27.56
N ILE A 125 -9.28 -8.45 26.35
CA ILE A 125 -10.44 -8.45 25.44
C ILE A 125 -10.88 -9.87 25.11
N ALA A 126 -9.94 -10.75 24.75
CA ALA A 126 -10.25 -12.12 24.38
C ALA A 126 -10.73 -13.00 25.55
N LYS A 127 -10.34 -12.68 26.79
CA LYS A 127 -10.85 -13.35 27.99
C LYS A 127 -12.23 -12.86 28.40
N GLN A 128 -12.53 -11.58 28.16
CA GLN A 128 -13.72 -10.92 28.67
C GLN A 128 -14.89 -10.92 27.70
N PHE A 129 -14.63 -10.97 26.37
CA PHE A 129 -15.64 -10.81 25.33
C PHE A 129 -15.60 -11.94 24.30
N GLU A 130 -16.75 -12.22 23.71
CA GLU A 130 -16.83 -13.05 22.51
C GLU A 130 -16.33 -12.27 21.29
N VAL A 131 -15.27 -12.77 20.65
CA VAL A 131 -14.75 -12.21 19.40
C VAL A 131 -15.49 -12.82 18.22
N THR A 132 -16.37 -12.04 17.60
CA THR A 132 -17.26 -12.53 16.51
C THR A 132 -16.63 -12.38 15.13
N LYS A 133 -15.83 -11.33 14.92
CA LYS A 133 -15.09 -11.13 13.67
C LYS A 133 -13.72 -10.50 13.94
N LEU A 134 -12.72 -10.90 13.18
CA LEU A 134 -11.37 -10.34 13.24
C LEU A 134 -10.75 -10.30 11.86
N PHE A 135 -10.12 -9.18 11.52
CA PHE A 135 -9.28 -9.04 10.35
C PHE A 135 -7.98 -8.33 10.70
N ALA A 136 -6.87 -9.05 10.54
CA ALA A 136 -5.51 -8.54 10.75
C ALA A 136 -4.63 -8.90 9.58
N LYS A 137 -3.67 -8.04 9.23
CA LYS A 137 -2.67 -8.33 8.19
C LYS A 137 -1.60 -9.31 8.68
N THR A 138 -1.26 -9.21 9.95
CA THR A 138 -0.33 -10.08 10.66
C THR A 138 -0.89 -10.36 12.05
N GLN A 139 -0.23 -11.22 12.83
CA GLN A 139 -0.60 -11.47 14.23
C GLN A 139 -0.67 -10.20 15.10
N ARG A 140 -0.05 -9.11 14.65
CA ARG A 140 0.13 -7.88 15.42
C ARG A 140 -0.52 -6.65 14.78
N ASP A 141 -0.91 -6.75 13.51
CA ASP A 141 -1.43 -5.62 12.71
C ASP A 141 -2.93 -5.82 12.49
N MET A 142 -3.70 -5.52 13.53
CA MET A 142 -5.17 -5.56 13.51
C MET A 142 -5.70 -4.37 12.69
N LEU A 143 -6.60 -4.65 11.77
CA LEU A 143 -7.33 -3.62 11.03
C LEU A 143 -8.74 -3.42 11.57
N TYR A 144 -9.35 -4.52 12.03
CA TYR A 144 -10.69 -4.47 12.57
C TYR A 144 -10.97 -5.72 13.42
N LEU A 145 -11.71 -5.52 14.50
CA LEU A 145 -12.20 -6.56 15.40
C LEU A 145 -13.65 -6.25 15.79
N GLN A 146 -14.51 -7.26 15.81
CA GLN A 146 -15.86 -7.15 16.35
C GLN A 146 -16.00 -8.05 17.59
N ILE A 147 -16.55 -7.49 18.65
CA ILE A 147 -16.89 -8.19 19.88
C ILE A 147 -18.40 -8.13 20.12
N GLU A 148 -18.93 -9.20 20.72
CA GLU A 148 -20.33 -9.29 21.17
C GLU A 148 -21.34 -8.88 20.08
N GLU A 149 -21.00 -9.06 18.82
CA GLU A 149 -21.77 -8.71 17.60
C GLU A 149 -22.15 -7.22 17.47
N CYS A 150 -21.87 -6.38 18.44
CA CYS A 150 -22.38 -5.01 18.51
C CYS A 150 -21.32 -3.89 18.63
N VAL A 151 -20.08 -4.21 18.98
CA VAL A 151 -18.98 -3.23 19.09
C VAL A 151 -17.83 -3.61 18.16
N GLU A 152 -17.35 -2.65 17.36
CA GLU A 152 -16.22 -2.83 16.45
C GLU A 152 -15.07 -1.90 16.79
N PHE A 153 -13.88 -2.44 16.93
CA PHE A 153 -12.62 -1.71 16.94
C PHE A 153 -12.10 -1.57 15.52
N ARG A 154 -11.76 -0.37 15.09
CA ARG A 154 -11.27 -0.09 13.74
C ARG A 154 -10.00 0.76 13.75
N GLU A 155 -9.09 0.45 12.84
CA GLU A 155 -7.88 1.20 12.57
C GLU A 155 -8.14 2.31 11.53
N CYS A 156 -8.01 3.59 11.91
CA CYS A 156 -8.34 4.69 11.01
C CYS A 156 -7.22 5.01 10.00
N VAL A 157 -5.94 4.95 10.41
CA VAL A 157 -4.80 5.25 9.54
C VAL A 157 -4.74 4.27 8.36
N GLY A 158 -4.95 2.98 8.62
CA GLY A 158 -4.99 1.96 7.58
C GLY A 158 -6.20 2.06 6.65
N LEU A 159 -7.34 2.51 7.16
CA LEU A 159 -8.57 2.72 6.38
C LEU A 159 -8.45 3.93 5.45
N PHE A 160 -8.05 5.08 5.98
CA PHE A 160 -8.02 6.32 5.20
C PHE A 160 -6.69 6.51 4.45
N GLY A 161 -5.61 5.87 4.87
CA GLY A 161 -4.28 6.01 4.25
C GLY A 161 -3.59 7.33 4.61
N HIS A 162 -3.98 7.95 5.74
CA HIS A 162 -3.49 9.23 6.23
C HIS A 162 -3.07 9.13 7.69
N SER A 163 -2.10 9.96 8.12
CA SER A 163 -1.75 10.11 9.53
C SER A 163 -2.90 10.71 10.32
N LEU A 164 -2.92 10.53 11.66
CA LEU A 164 -3.92 11.19 12.53
C LEU A 164 -3.93 12.71 12.35
N ASP A 165 -2.76 13.30 12.14
CA ASP A 165 -2.58 14.72 11.87
C ASP A 165 -3.29 15.19 10.56
N ASP A 166 -3.21 14.37 9.50
CA ASP A 166 -3.91 14.65 8.24
C ASP A 166 -5.42 14.39 8.38
N ILE A 167 -5.80 13.37 9.14
CA ILE A 167 -7.18 13.07 9.48
C ILE A 167 -7.78 14.26 10.23
N ALA A 168 -7.10 14.77 11.25
CA ALA A 168 -7.54 15.93 12.03
C ALA A 168 -7.74 17.18 11.15
N LYS A 169 -6.80 17.51 10.29
CA LYS A 169 -6.88 18.66 9.38
C LYS A 169 -8.06 18.60 8.41
N ASN A 170 -8.49 17.41 8.09
CA ASN A 170 -9.47 17.18 7.04
C ASN A 170 -10.89 16.96 7.58
N TRP A 171 -11.04 16.29 8.73
CA TRP A 171 -12.34 15.93 9.30
C TRP A 171 -12.66 16.60 10.64
N CYS A 172 -11.72 17.35 11.21
CA CYS A 172 -11.96 17.97 12.50
C CYS A 172 -11.94 19.49 12.40
N SER A 173 -12.60 20.16 13.35
CA SER A 173 -12.52 21.59 13.54
C SER A 173 -11.09 22.02 13.86
N LYS A 174 -10.77 23.30 13.65
CA LYS A 174 -9.44 23.82 13.99
C LYS A 174 -9.13 23.69 15.49
N ASP A 175 -10.15 23.76 16.32
CA ASP A 175 -10.01 23.70 17.78
C ASP A 175 -9.70 22.30 18.26
N ASN A 176 -10.00 21.27 17.46
CA ASN A 176 -9.78 19.86 17.79
C ASN A 176 -8.71 19.21 16.92
N GLN A 177 -7.79 19.99 16.35
CA GLN A 177 -6.65 19.43 15.60
C GLN A 177 -5.53 19.04 16.57
N LYS A 178 -4.82 17.96 16.24
CA LYS A 178 -3.73 17.43 17.05
C LYS A 178 -2.68 18.49 17.42
N LEU A 179 -2.37 18.58 18.70
CA LEU A 179 -1.29 19.43 19.22
C LEU A 179 0.07 18.78 18.98
N LYS A 180 0.98 19.49 18.32
CA LYS A 180 2.33 18.97 18.01
C LYS A 180 3.35 19.43 19.05
N GLY A 181 4.24 18.48 19.46
CA GLY A 181 5.48 18.80 20.17
C GLY A 181 5.35 19.15 21.64
N GLN A 182 4.22 18.88 22.28
CA GLN A 182 3.99 19.25 23.69
C GLN A 182 4.16 18.05 24.66
N TYR A 183 4.58 16.88 24.16
CA TYR A 183 4.71 15.69 24.98
C TYR A 183 6.12 15.10 24.87
N ASP A 184 6.78 14.88 26.02
CA ASP A 184 8.10 14.30 26.10
C ASP A 184 8.02 12.79 26.36
N TYR A 185 8.31 12.00 25.33
CA TYR A 185 8.26 10.53 25.37
C TYR A 185 9.51 9.89 26.01
N ASP A 186 10.57 10.64 26.29
CA ASP A 186 11.77 10.12 26.91
C ASP A 186 11.68 10.11 28.46
N ILE A 187 10.64 10.72 29.03
CA ILE A 187 10.39 10.75 30.47
C ILE A 187 9.70 9.45 30.90
N ILE A 188 10.24 8.83 31.97
CA ILE A 188 9.64 7.65 32.58
C ILE A 188 8.45 8.06 33.45
N ARG A 189 7.26 7.59 33.07
CA ARG A 189 6.01 7.80 33.82
C ARG A 189 5.42 6.46 34.23
N THR A 190 4.76 6.44 35.38
CA THR A 190 4.01 5.31 35.90
C THR A 190 2.53 5.67 36.02
N TRP A 191 1.67 4.72 36.37
CA TRP A 191 0.26 4.99 36.61
C TRP A 191 0.01 6.00 37.75
N GLN A 192 0.99 6.19 38.66
CA GLN A 192 0.92 7.16 39.77
C GLN A 192 1.52 8.54 39.42
N THR A 193 2.29 8.64 38.34
CA THR A 193 2.90 9.90 37.95
C THR A 193 1.85 10.95 37.61
N PRO A 194 1.80 12.12 38.27
CA PRO A 194 0.87 13.19 37.94
C PRO A 194 1.05 13.63 36.50
N LEU A 195 -0.06 13.85 35.78
CA LEU A 195 -0.06 14.44 34.45
C LEU A 195 -0.18 15.96 34.56
N ASN A 196 0.61 16.67 33.78
CA ASN A 196 0.55 18.12 33.75
C ASN A 196 -0.78 18.58 33.10
N PRO A 197 -1.63 19.34 33.83
CA PRO A 197 -2.94 19.75 33.33
C PRO A 197 -2.88 20.78 32.21
N GLU A 198 -1.77 21.53 32.06
CA GLU A 198 -1.64 22.58 31.06
C GLU A 198 -1.02 22.08 29.75
N THR A 199 -0.17 21.05 29.80
CA THR A 199 0.60 20.58 28.63
C THR A 199 0.29 19.16 28.23
N GLU A 200 0.20 18.22 29.19
CA GLU A 200 0.05 16.78 28.90
C GLU A 200 -1.42 16.39 28.70
N LEU A 201 -2.33 16.82 29.58
CA LEU A 201 -3.75 16.50 29.46
C LEU A 201 -4.38 17.04 28.16
N PRO A 202 -4.13 18.29 27.72
CA PRO A 202 -4.63 18.76 26.44
C PRO A 202 -4.14 17.93 25.26
N TYR A 203 -2.86 17.50 25.29
CA TYR A 203 -2.30 16.64 24.26
C TYR A 203 -3.03 15.29 24.21
N ILE A 204 -3.13 14.59 25.35
CA ILE A 204 -3.78 13.30 25.50
C ILE A 204 -5.26 13.36 25.06
N TYR A 205 -5.97 14.42 25.47
CA TYR A 205 -7.38 14.60 25.11
C TYR A 205 -7.61 14.86 23.64
N HIS A 206 -6.72 15.63 22.98
CA HIS A 206 -6.86 15.93 21.57
C HIS A 206 -6.75 14.70 20.67
N ASP A 207 -5.95 13.71 21.02
CA ASP A 207 -5.83 12.50 20.23
C ASP A 207 -7.16 11.74 20.15
N VAL A 208 -7.89 11.60 21.23
CA VAL A 208 -9.16 10.88 21.26
C VAL A 208 -10.37 11.72 20.85
N THR A 209 -10.40 13.01 21.17
CA THR A 209 -11.46 13.91 20.69
C THR A 209 -11.40 14.10 19.19
N THR A 210 -10.20 14.12 18.60
CA THR A 210 -9.99 14.07 17.15
C THR A 210 -10.65 12.84 16.53
N LEU A 211 -10.46 11.65 17.12
CA LEU A 211 -11.06 10.40 16.62
C LEU A 211 -12.58 10.40 16.76
N ALA A 212 -13.12 10.97 17.85
CA ALA A 212 -14.56 11.10 18.06
C ALA A 212 -15.21 12.06 17.04
N GLU A 213 -14.60 13.22 16.78
CA GLU A 213 -15.07 14.16 15.75
C GLU A 213 -14.95 13.58 14.34
N MET A 214 -13.83 12.92 14.05
CA MET A 214 -13.66 12.20 12.80
C MET A 214 -14.81 11.20 12.57
N HIS A 215 -15.18 10.41 13.58
CA HIS A 215 -16.27 9.45 13.44
C HIS A 215 -17.57 10.11 12.97
N ILE A 216 -17.99 11.19 13.63
CA ILE A 216 -19.22 11.91 13.32
C ILE A 216 -19.21 12.38 11.85
N ASN A 217 -18.11 13.01 11.44
CA ASN A 217 -17.98 13.56 10.10
C ASN A 217 -17.84 12.48 9.02
N VAL A 218 -17.14 11.40 9.32
CA VAL A 218 -17.01 10.23 8.43
C VAL A 218 -18.38 9.55 8.24
N VAL A 219 -19.12 9.27 9.31
CA VAL A 219 -20.45 8.67 9.19
C VAL A 219 -21.37 9.59 8.39
N LYS A 220 -21.37 10.89 8.65
CA LYS A 220 -22.13 11.87 7.86
C LYS A 220 -21.77 11.86 6.38
N GLN A 221 -20.47 11.84 6.05
CA GLN A 221 -19.97 11.86 4.67
C GLN A 221 -20.33 10.60 3.89
N TYR A 222 -20.26 9.41 4.53
CA TYR A 222 -20.52 8.12 3.89
C TYR A 222 -21.95 7.62 4.05
N THR A 223 -22.85 8.42 4.63
CA THR A 223 -24.29 8.15 4.67
C THR A 223 -24.94 8.70 3.41
N GLN A 224 -25.62 7.81 2.67
CA GLN A 224 -26.37 8.14 1.47
C GLN A 224 -27.71 8.83 1.79
N ASP A 225 -28.39 9.36 0.77
CA ASP A 225 -29.70 10.05 0.93
C ASP A 225 -30.78 9.15 1.55
N ASN A 226 -30.68 7.84 1.37
CA ASN A 226 -31.56 6.84 1.99
C ASN A 226 -31.20 6.52 3.46
N GLY A 227 -30.23 7.22 4.04
CA GLY A 227 -29.78 7.03 5.40
C GLY A 227 -28.82 5.87 5.64
N VAL A 228 -28.45 5.08 4.62
CA VAL A 228 -27.53 3.93 4.72
C VAL A 228 -26.08 4.43 4.73
N CYS A 229 -25.34 4.08 5.78
CA CYS A 229 -23.91 4.39 5.85
C CYS A 229 -23.07 3.27 5.23
N ARG A 230 -22.26 3.62 4.23
CA ARG A 230 -21.41 2.67 3.48
C ARG A 230 -19.94 2.90 3.78
N LEU A 231 -19.51 2.52 4.98
CA LEU A 231 -18.15 2.66 5.46
C LEU A 231 -17.41 1.30 5.42
N PRO A 232 -16.46 1.10 4.51
CA PRO A 232 -15.69 -0.15 4.44
C PRO A 232 -14.63 -0.25 5.56
N TYR A 233 -14.04 -1.43 5.69
CA TYR A 233 -12.99 -1.71 6.70
C TYR A 233 -11.57 -1.38 6.22
N THR A 234 -11.37 -1.16 4.92
CA THR A 234 -10.06 -0.90 4.33
C THR A 234 -10.15 0.09 3.19
N SER A 235 -9.05 0.77 2.89
CA SER A 235 -8.96 1.70 1.76
C SER A 235 -9.36 1.07 0.42
N SER A 236 -8.94 -0.18 0.15
CA SER A 236 -9.37 -0.91 -1.04
C SER A 236 -10.84 -1.33 -1.01
N GLY A 237 -11.48 -1.31 0.15
CA GLY A 237 -12.90 -1.57 0.32
C GLY A 237 -13.78 -0.54 -0.38
N PHE A 238 -13.39 0.74 -0.39
CA PHE A 238 -14.09 1.80 -1.13
C PHE A 238 -14.14 1.50 -2.63
N VAL A 239 -13.01 1.08 -3.20
CA VAL A 239 -12.95 0.72 -4.63
C VAL A 239 -13.79 -0.52 -4.93
N ARG A 240 -13.75 -1.52 -4.04
CA ARG A 240 -14.60 -2.72 -4.17
C ARG A 240 -16.07 -2.40 -4.10
N MET A 241 -16.49 -1.48 -3.23
CA MET A 241 -17.89 -1.05 -3.13
C MET A 241 -18.33 -0.38 -4.43
N ALA A 242 -17.58 0.60 -4.93
CA ALA A 242 -17.90 1.28 -6.18
C ALA A 242 -18.04 0.31 -7.35
N LEU A 243 -17.12 -0.65 -7.48
CA LEU A 243 -17.21 -1.69 -8.52
C LEU A 243 -18.43 -2.60 -8.35
N LYS A 244 -18.72 -3.04 -7.10
CA LYS A 244 -19.90 -3.89 -6.84
C LYS A 244 -21.21 -3.18 -7.14
N ASP A 245 -21.28 -1.88 -6.85
CA ASP A 245 -22.47 -1.09 -7.18
C ASP A 245 -22.66 -0.96 -8.68
N SER A 246 -21.59 -0.68 -9.41
CA SER A 246 -21.62 -0.65 -10.87
C SER A 246 -22.06 -2.00 -11.46
N ILE A 247 -21.55 -3.12 -10.93
CA ILE A 247 -21.95 -4.48 -11.36
C ILE A 247 -23.43 -4.77 -11.07
N ARG A 248 -23.92 -4.39 -9.88
CA ARG A 248 -25.32 -4.63 -9.49
C ARG A 248 -26.32 -3.91 -10.40
N ASN A 249 -25.96 -2.70 -10.81
CA ASN A 249 -26.81 -1.80 -11.60
C ASN A 249 -26.58 -1.94 -13.12
N ASP A 250 -25.74 -2.89 -13.57
CA ASP A 250 -25.45 -3.08 -14.98
C ASP A 250 -26.51 -3.97 -15.65
N ASN A 251 -27.22 -3.40 -16.61
CA ASN A 251 -28.32 -4.08 -17.34
C ASN A 251 -27.77 -5.17 -18.24
N ASP A 252 -26.66 -4.97 -18.92
CA ASP A 252 -26.08 -5.96 -19.84
C ASP A 252 -25.65 -7.21 -19.07
N LEU A 253 -25.06 -7.05 -17.90
CA LEU A 253 -24.75 -8.19 -17.02
C LEU A 253 -26.01 -8.91 -16.54
N THR A 254 -27.06 -8.17 -16.26
CA THR A 254 -28.37 -8.74 -15.85
C THR A 254 -28.97 -9.59 -16.96
N GLU A 255 -28.94 -9.10 -18.19
CA GLU A 255 -29.38 -9.85 -19.37
C GLU A 255 -28.55 -11.12 -19.59
N LEU A 256 -27.22 -11.00 -19.56
CA LEU A 256 -26.28 -12.13 -19.70
C LEU A 256 -26.51 -13.19 -18.60
N ARG A 257 -26.75 -12.77 -17.36
CA ARG A 257 -27.11 -13.67 -16.26
C ARG A 257 -28.42 -14.38 -16.50
N ASN A 258 -29.43 -13.68 -17.00
CA ASN A 258 -30.73 -14.27 -17.31
C ASN A 258 -30.62 -15.33 -18.42
N ILE A 259 -29.90 -15.05 -19.49
CA ILE A 259 -29.59 -16.02 -20.56
C ILE A 259 -28.87 -17.25 -20.00
N TYR A 260 -27.89 -17.02 -19.08
CA TYR A 260 -27.22 -18.13 -18.40
C TYR A 260 -28.20 -18.97 -17.58
N ASN A 261 -29.10 -18.35 -16.84
CA ASN A 261 -30.10 -19.04 -16.00
C ASN A 261 -31.08 -19.85 -16.82
N GLU A 262 -31.51 -19.35 -17.98
CA GLU A 262 -32.37 -20.10 -18.91
C GLU A 262 -31.74 -21.42 -19.36
N SER A 263 -30.42 -21.40 -19.59
CA SER A 263 -29.66 -22.61 -19.95
C SER A 263 -29.28 -23.48 -18.73
N HIS A 264 -29.45 -22.98 -17.50
CA HIS A 264 -29.10 -23.66 -16.24
C HIS A 264 -30.24 -23.60 -15.20
N PRO A 265 -31.46 -24.02 -15.50
CA PRO A 265 -32.66 -23.78 -14.66
C PRO A 265 -32.56 -24.45 -13.27
N LYS A 266 -31.73 -25.51 -13.11
CA LYS A 266 -31.61 -26.25 -11.84
C LYS A 266 -30.77 -25.50 -10.80
N LYS A 267 -29.95 -24.51 -11.18
CA LYS A 267 -29.09 -23.72 -10.32
C LYS A 267 -28.95 -22.29 -10.83
N PRO A 268 -30.04 -21.51 -10.79
CA PRO A 268 -30.01 -20.14 -11.24
C PRO A 268 -29.07 -19.30 -10.34
N LEU A 269 -28.47 -18.29 -10.93
CA LEU A 269 -27.61 -17.30 -10.22
C LEU A 269 -28.48 -16.09 -9.85
N GLU A 270 -28.42 -15.67 -8.61
CA GLU A 270 -29.27 -14.58 -8.09
C GLU A 270 -28.68 -13.18 -8.44
N THR A 271 -27.37 -13.07 -8.47
CA THR A 271 -26.68 -11.78 -8.63
C THR A 271 -25.72 -11.74 -9.80
N ASN A 272 -25.49 -10.55 -10.35
CA ASN A 272 -24.48 -10.30 -11.40
C ASN A 272 -23.06 -10.64 -10.91
N ILE A 273 -22.81 -10.51 -9.59
CA ILE A 273 -21.52 -10.89 -8.99
C ILE A 273 -21.30 -12.40 -9.06
N GLU A 274 -22.33 -13.21 -8.81
CA GLU A 274 -22.27 -14.67 -8.95
C GLU A 274 -22.04 -15.09 -10.40
N TYR A 275 -22.70 -14.42 -11.33
CA TYR A 275 -22.48 -14.62 -12.76
C TYR A 275 -21.02 -14.36 -13.15
N LEU A 276 -20.45 -13.21 -12.73
CA LEU A 276 -19.05 -12.89 -12.99
C LEU A 276 -18.08 -13.89 -12.36
N LYS A 277 -18.33 -14.35 -11.11
CA LYS A 277 -17.55 -15.43 -10.50
C LYS A 277 -17.55 -16.67 -11.37
N LYS A 278 -18.72 -17.06 -11.88
CA LYS A 278 -18.88 -18.23 -12.73
C LYS A 278 -18.12 -18.10 -14.06
N VAL A 279 -18.18 -16.93 -14.68
CA VAL A 279 -17.42 -16.64 -15.92
C VAL A 279 -15.92 -16.69 -15.66
N ASN A 280 -15.46 -16.08 -14.59
CA ASN A 280 -14.02 -15.95 -14.29
C ASN A 280 -13.40 -17.25 -13.74
N GLU A 281 -14.18 -18.23 -13.27
CA GLU A 281 -13.66 -19.56 -12.90
C GLU A 281 -12.82 -20.19 -14.02
N LYS A 282 -13.13 -19.88 -15.28
CA LYS A 282 -12.43 -20.40 -16.45
C LYS A 282 -11.11 -19.70 -16.77
N CYS A 283 -10.85 -18.56 -16.13
CA CYS A 283 -9.59 -17.80 -16.31
C CYS A 283 -8.38 -18.45 -15.65
N VAL A 284 -8.55 -19.48 -14.83
CA VAL A 284 -7.46 -20.14 -14.09
C VAL A 284 -7.51 -21.63 -14.34
N VAL A 285 -6.40 -22.21 -14.76
CA VAL A 285 -6.28 -23.64 -15.10
C VAL A 285 -6.21 -24.49 -13.83
N ASN A 286 -5.19 -24.23 -13.00
CA ASN A 286 -4.93 -24.96 -11.78
C ASN A 286 -4.11 -24.10 -10.77
N GLU A 287 -3.89 -24.63 -9.58
CA GLU A 287 -3.15 -23.94 -8.51
C GLU A 287 -1.70 -23.61 -8.91
N PHE A 288 -1.03 -24.53 -9.63
CA PHE A 288 0.32 -24.31 -10.11
C PHE A 288 0.40 -23.10 -11.05
N GLN A 289 -0.47 -23.07 -12.07
CA GLN A 289 -0.52 -21.98 -13.03
C GLN A 289 -0.78 -20.64 -12.32
N TRP A 290 -1.73 -20.62 -11.40
CA TRP A 290 -2.09 -19.42 -10.65
C TRP A 290 -0.91 -18.94 -9.79
N SER A 291 -0.33 -19.82 -8.99
CA SER A 291 0.78 -19.50 -8.08
C SER A 291 2.00 -18.97 -8.85
N ILE A 292 2.41 -19.65 -9.91
CA ILE A 292 3.56 -19.27 -10.73
C ILE A 292 3.33 -17.92 -11.42
N CYS A 293 2.19 -17.71 -12.05
CA CYS A 293 1.89 -16.45 -12.72
C CYS A 293 1.86 -15.31 -11.71
N ARG A 294 1.24 -15.51 -10.55
CA ARG A 294 1.13 -14.49 -9.52
C ARG A 294 2.48 -14.13 -8.91
N GLU A 295 3.29 -15.10 -8.54
CA GLU A 295 4.58 -14.86 -7.88
C GLU A 295 5.62 -14.29 -8.86
N TYR A 296 5.70 -14.84 -10.07
CA TYR A 296 6.82 -14.56 -10.97
C TYR A 296 6.47 -13.68 -12.18
N SER A 297 5.23 -13.69 -12.68
CA SER A 297 4.82 -12.82 -13.78
C SER A 297 4.31 -11.47 -13.33
N TYR A 298 3.44 -11.44 -12.29
CA TYR A 298 2.91 -10.17 -11.80
C TYR A 298 4.01 -9.30 -11.19
N SER A 299 4.20 -8.08 -11.72
CA SER A 299 5.17 -7.11 -11.24
C SER A 299 4.55 -5.71 -11.22
N GLY A 300 4.94 -4.89 -10.25
CA GLY A 300 4.53 -3.49 -10.17
C GLY A 300 5.22 -2.59 -11.21
N GLY A 301 5.26 -1.30 -10.91
CA GLY A 301 5.91 -0.28 -11.75
C GLY A 301 7.41 -0.50 -11.92
N LEU A 302 7.94 -0.02 -13.03
CA LEU A 302 9.35 -0.12 -13.37
C LEU A 302 10.13 1.05 -12.77
N CYS A 303 11.16 0.75 -11.97
CA CYS A 303 12.03 1.77 -11.38
C CYS A 303 13.49 1.41 -11.62
N GLY A 304 14.33 2.41 -11.86
CA GLY A 304 15.76 2.20 -12.04
C GLY A 304 16.50 3.47 -12.47
N SER A 305 17.80 3.35 -12.63
CA SER A 305 18.68 4.44 -13.05
C SER A 305 19.67 3.97 -14.11
N ASN A 306 20.18 4.92 -14.89
CA ASN A 306 21.28 4.71 -15.81
C ASN A 306 22.56 4.50 -15.00
N ILE A 307 23.14 3.30 -15.02
CA ILE A 307 24.32 2.94 -14.23
C ILE A 307 25.54 3.81 -14.56
N LYS A 308 25.67 4.28 -15.81
CA LYS A 308 26.78 5.17 -16.23
C LYS A 308 26.67 6.57 -15.65
N LEU A 309 25.46 7.00 -15.25
CA LEU A 309 25.17 8.31 -14.69
C LEU A 309 24.84 8.26 -13.20
N ALA A 310 24.70 7.08 -12.64
CA ALA A 310 24.38 6.91 -11.21
C ALA A 310 25.41 7.61 -10.31
N SER A 311 24.92 8.27 -9.26
CA SER A 311 25.71 9.07 -8.30
C SER A 311 26.53 10.22 -8.92
N LYS A 312 26.21 10.64 -10.15
CA LYS A 312 26.71 11.91 -10.70
C LYS A 312 25.74 13.03 -10.40
N ILE A 313 26.28 14.19 -10.05
CA ILE A 313 25.48 15.41 -9.93
C ILE A 313 25.29 15.93 -11.38
N LEU A 314 24.07 15.94 -11.84
CA LEU A 314 23.69 16.36 -13.18
C LEU A 314 22.92 17.68 -13.09
N ASN A 315 23.17 18.58 -14.04
CA ASN A 315 22.51 19.88 -14.10
C ASN A 315 21.44 19.90 -15.19
N ASN A 316 20.40 20.71 -14.98
CA ASN A 316 19.31 20.94 -15.93
C ASN A 316 18.64 19.63 -16.38
N VAL A 317 18.03 18.95 -15.41
CA VAL A 317 17.32 17.68 -15.63
C VAL A 317 15.81 17.96 -15.70
N VAL A 318 15.16 17.45 -16.73
CA VAL A 318 13.70 17.49 -16.91
C VAL A 318 13.09 16.20 -16.41
N CYS A 319 11.93 16.30 -15.76
CA CYS A 319 11.06 15.18 -15.46
C CYS A 319 9.84 15.21 -16.37
N ALA A 320 9.55 14.11 -17.02
CA ALA A 320 8.28 13.86 -17.69
C ALA A 320 7.54 12.75 -16.97
N ASP A 321 6.28 12.98 -16.56
CA ASP A 321 5.43 12.09 -15.78
C ASP A 321 4.16 11.74 -16.54
N LEU A 322 3.76 10.46 -16.56
CA LEU A 322 2.53 10.03 -17.23
C LEU A 322 1.30 10.36 -16.38
N THR A 323 0.47 11.24 -16.86
CA THR A 323 -0.77 11.61 -16.18
C THR A 323 -1.69 10.40 -16.01
N SER A 324 -1.74 9.85 -14.80
CA SER A 324 -2.60 8.71 -14.45
C SER A 324 -2.36 7.49 -15.35
N ASP A 325 -1.14 6.97 -15.39
CA ASP A 325 -0.71 5.89 -16.26
C ASP A 325 -1.62 4.65 -16.18
N TYR A 326 -1.81 4.04 -14.99
CA TYR A 326 -2.64 2.84 -14.88
C TYR A 326 -4.09 3.06 -15.35
N PRO A 327 -4.78 4.15 -15.00
CA PRO A 327 -6.07 4.52 -15.60
C PRO A 327 -6.04 4.60 -17.12
N ALA A 328 -4.99 5.16 -17.68
CA ALA A 328 -4.83 5.26 -19.13
C ALA A 328 -4.67 3.85 -19.76
N GLN A 329 -3.87 2.98 -19.16
CA GLN A 329 -3.72 1.62 -19.66
C GLN A 329 -5.05 0.85 -19.60
N LEU A 330 -5.80 0.96 -18.49
CA LEU A 330 -7.13 0.34 -18.36
C LEU A 330 -8.11 0.84 -19.43
N THR A 331 -8.04 2.11 -19.81
CA THR A 331 -8.90 2.73 -20.82
C THR A 331 -8.47 2.40 -22.26
N HIS A 332 -7.16 2.39 -22.51
CA HIS A 332 -6.61 2.40 -23.86
C HIS A 332 -6.29 1.02 -24.44
N ARG A 333 -6.20 -0.01 -23.58
CA ARG A 333 -5.68 -1.33 -23.95
C ARG A 333 -6.75 -2.40 -23.97
N LEU A 334 -6.39 -3.53 -24.55
CA LEU A 334 -7.19 -4.76 -24.52
C LEU A 334 -6.65 -5.70 -23.46
N TYR A 335 -7.54 -6.51 -22.91
CA TYR A 335 -7.25 -7.40 -21.78
C TYR A 335 -7.63 -8.84 -22.08
N PRO A 336 -6.99 -9.84 -21.42
CA PRO A 336 -7.33 -11.24 -21.59
C PRO A 336 -8.79 -11.52 -21.28
N TYR A 337 -9.41 -12.27 -22.16
CA TYR A 337 -10.82 -12.65 -22.06
C TYR A 337 -11.01 -14.13 -22.42
N GLY A 338 -11.95 -14.76 -21.71
CA GLY A 338 -12.36 -16.13 -21.97
C GLY A 338 -11.60 -17.16 -21.16
N THR A 339 -11.52 -18.38 -21.68
CA THR A 339 -10.92 -19.53 -20.99
C THR A 339 -9.41 -19.54 -21.16
N LEU A 340 -8.69 -19.80 -20.07
CA LEU A 340 -7.26 -20.06 -20.11
C LEU A 340 -7.02 -21.55 -20.32
N LYS A 341 -6.26 -21.91 -21.34
CA LYS A 341 -5.92 -23.30 -21.72
C LYS A 341 -4.40 -23.52 -21.68
N GLU A 342 -4.00 -24.66 -21.17
CA GLU A 342 -2.59 -25.07 -21.19
C GLU A 342 -2.23 -25.71 -22.53
N ILE A 343 -1.11 -25.31 -23.11
CA ILE A 343 -0.56 -25.82 -24.36
C ILE A 343 0.93 -26.09 -24.13
N THR A 344 1.37 -27.30 -24.46
CA THR A 344 2.81 -27.60 -24.48
C THR A 344 3.40 -27.08 -25.79
N SER A 345 4.51 -26.34 -25.72
CA SER A 345 5.15 -25.74 -26.89
C SER A 345 6.65 -25.95 -26.91
N GLY A 346 7.28 -25.70 -28.07
CA GLY A 346 8.70 -25.95 -28.31
C GLY A 346 9.62 -24.80 -27.91
N ASP A 347 9.64 -23.72 -28.65
CA ASP A 347 10.56 -22.58 -28.43
C ASP A 347 9.90 -21.21 -28.52
N LEU A 348 10.69 -20.16 -28.40
CA LEU A 348 10.20 -18.78 -28.43
C LEU A 348 9.58 -18.39 -29.80
N ASN A 349 9.93 -19.07 -30.90
CA ASN A 349 9.34 -18.82 -32.21
C ASN A 349 7.91 -19.34 -32.29
N ASP A 350 7.59 -20.43 -31.59
CA ASP A 350 6.21 -20.91 -31.47
C ASP A 350 5.31 -19.88 -30.78
N ILE A 351 5.84 -19.23 -29.72
CA ILE A 351 5.13 -18.11 -29.06
C ILE A 351 4.91 -16.96 -30.00
N ARG A 352 5.90 -16.61 -30.85
CA ARG A 352 5.76 -15.54 -31.83
C ARG A 352 4.61 -15.85 -32.78
N ARG A 353 4.45 -17.09 -33.24
CA ARG A 353 3.33 -17.51 -34.07
C ARG A 353 2.00 -17.23 -33.38
N TYR A 354 1.85 -17.59 -32.09
CA TYR A 354 0.63 -17.30 -31.35
C TYR A 354 0.34 -15.80 -31.23
N TYR A 355 1.37 -14.99 -30.98
CA TYR A 355 1.20 -13.55 -30.87
C TYR A 355 0.96 -12.89 -32.23
N ASP A 356 1.80 -13.18 -33.21
CA ASP A 356 1.76 -12.54 -34.53
C ASP A 356 0.57 -13.03 -35.38
N ASP A 357 0.29 -14.34 -35.37
CA ASP A 357 -0.73 -14.94 -36.22
C ASP A 357 -2.12 -14.93 -35.60
N THR A 358 -2.23 -15.08 -34.27
CA THR A 358 -3.55 -15.22 -33.58
C THR A 358 -3.90 -14.05 -32.68
N HIS A 359 -2.97 -13.17 -32.36
CA HIS A 359 -3.14 -12.03 -31.42
C HIS A 359 -3.84 -12.42 -30.09
N LYS A 360 -3.52 -13.59 -29.57
CA LYS A 360 -4.09 -14.10 -28.32
C LYS A 360 -3.19 -13.77 -27.13
N PRO A 361 -3.78 -13.38 -25.97
CA PRO A 361 -2.99 -13.18 -24.76
C PRO A 361 -2.51 -14.52 -24.19
N TYR A 362 -1.28 -14.56 -23.68
CA TYR A 362 -0.72 -15.76 -23.10
C TYR A 362 0.28 -15.49 -21.95
N PHE A 363 0.51 -16.52 -21.15
CA PHE A 363 1.66 -16.66 -20.25
C PHE A 363 2.56 -17.79 -20.75
N ALA A 364 3.87 -17.61 -20.59
CA ALA A 364 4.85 -18.65 -20.87
C ALA A 364 5.82 -18.85 -19.71
N ILE A 365 6.07 -20.09 -19.33
CA ILE A 365 7.27 -20.48 -18.57
C ILE A 365 8.38 -20.72 -19.58
N LEU A 366 9.45 -19.95 -19.44
CA LEU A 366 10.59 -19.97 -20.34
C LEU A 366 11.84 -20.47 -19.62
N LYS A 367 12.56 -21.41 -20.22
CA LYS A 367 13.95 -21.71 -19.88
C LYS A 367 14.83 -20.78 -20.70
N ILE A 368 15.39 -19.79 -20.05
CA ILE A 368 16.28 -18.81 -20.66
C ILE A 368 17.69 -19.39 -20.71
N LYS A 369 18.18 -19.69 -21.92
CA LYS A 369 19.55 -20.14 -22.16
C LYS A 369 20.54 -19.00 -22.06
N ARG A 370 20.14 -17.78 -22.47
CA ARG A 370 20.90 -16.54 -22.38
C ARG A 370 19.96 -15.35 -22.28
N LEU A 371 20.26 -14.47 -21.32
CA LEU A 371 19.67 -13.15 -21.15
C LEU A 371 20.82 -12.16 -21.03
N HIS A 372 20.90 -11.17 -21.92
CA HIS A 372 21.93 -10.14 -21.88
C HIS A 372 21.36 -8.77 -22.22
N ALA A 373 21.56 -7.79 -21.32
CA ALA A 373 21.07 -6.44 -21.53
C ALA A 373 21.81 -5.76 -22.69
N LYS A 374 21.07 -5.21 -23.66
CA LYS A 374 21.60 -4.51 -24.83
C LYS A 374 22.10 -3.11 -24.51
N THR A 375 21.63 -2.54 -23.39
CA THR A 375 21.92 -1.19 -22.97
C THR A 375 22.29 -1.14 -21.49
N GLN A 376 22.64 0.02 -20.98
CA GLN A 376 22.87 0.27 -19.56
C GLN A 376 21.61 0.16 -18.68
N HIS A 377 20.42 0.03 -19.26
CA HIS A 377 19.16 -0.08 -18.57
C HIS A 377 18.71 -1.54 -18.49
N ALA A 378 19.11 -2.22 -17.43
CA ALA A 378 18.53 -3.53 -17.10
C ALA A 378 17.22 -3.34 -16.34
N THR A 379 16.17 -4.02 -16.76
CA THR A 379 14.80 -3.82 -16.23
C THR A 379 14.22 -5.07 -15.57
N PHE A 380 14.71 -6.25 -15.92
CA PHE A 380 14.24 -7.51 -15.33
C PHE A 380 14.72 -7.66 -13.88
N SER A 381 13.80 -7.97 -12.97
CA SER A 381 14.12 -8.10 -11.54
C SER A 381 14.61 -9.51 -11.20
N GLU A 382 15.71 -9.62 -10.45
CA GLU A 382 16.25 -10.87 -9.94
C GLU A 382 15.21 -11.71 -9.16
N HIS A 383 14.35 -11.06 -8.37
CA HIS A 383 13.30 -11.72 -7.59
C HIS A 383 12.24 -12.42 -8.45
N LYS A 384 12.26 -12.21 -9.77
CA LYS A 384 11.36 -12.85 -10.72
C LYS A 384 12.00 -14.05 -11.44
N ILE A 385 13.20 -14.40 -11.06
CA ILE A 385 13.81 -15.69 -11.44
C ILE A 385 13.18 -16.78 -10.57
N ILE A 386 12.67 -17.81 -11.20
CA ILE A 386 12.15 -18.99 -10.51
C ILE A 386 13.36 -19.84 -10.08
N ASN A 387 13.72 -19.75 -8.81
CA ASN A 387 14.92 -20.39 -8.26
C ASN A 387 14.62 -21.42 -7.16
N LYS A 388 13.32 -21.68 -6.89
CA LYS A 388 12.89 -22.62 -5.86
C LYS A 388 12.15 -23.79 -6.49
N THR A 389 12.60 -24.99 -6.22
CA THR A 389 11.82 -26.19 -6.41
C THR A 389 10.56 -26.12 -5.55
N ASN A 390 9.42 -26.40 -6.09
CA ASN A 390 8.16 -26.47 -5.37
C ASN A 390 7.46 -27.83 -5.61
N LYS A 391 6.28 -28.01 -5.02
CA LYS A 391 5.51 -29.27 -5.15
C LYS A 391 5.09 -29.62 -6.58
N TYR A 392 5.19 -28.67 -7.51
CA TYR A 392 4.71 -28.82 -8.88
C TYR A 392 5.85 -29.07 -9.89
N PHE A 393 7.05 -28.55 -9.64
CA PHE A 393 8.18 -28.80 -10.53
C PHE A 393 9.53 -28.66 -9.81
N THR A 394 10.52 -29.39 -10.36
CA THR A 394 11.90 -29.38 -9.88
C THR A 394 12.75 -28.50 -10.80
N ILE A 395 13.52 -27.58 -10.23
CA ILE A 395 14.49 -26.79 -10.97
C ILE A 395 15.77 -27.63 -11.10
N HIS A 396 16.17 -27.87 -12.35
CA HIS A 396 17.44 -28.51 -12.65
C HIS A 396 18.48 -27.45 -13.02
N GLY A 397 19.42 -27.24 -12.13
CA GLY A 397 20.58 -26.37 -12.32
C GLY A 397 20.45 -24.98 -11.75
N GLU A 398 21.54 -24.48 -11.21
CA GLU A 398 21.69 -23.12 -10.69
C GLU A 398 21.80 -22.11 -11.83
N PRO A 399 21.36 -20.83 -11.62
CA PRO A 399 21.69 -19.75 -12.53
C PRO A 399 23.20 -19.69 -12.79
N LYS A 400 23.60 -19.57 -14.06
CA LYS A 400 25.00 -19.42 -14.45
C LYS A 400 25.26 -17.99 -14.91
N ASN A 401 26.48 -17.53 -14.70
CA ASN A 401 26.94 -16.20 -15.14
C ASN A 401 25.96 -15.06 -14.77
N LEU A 402 25.35 -15.16 -13.57
CA LEU A 402 24.36 -14.20 -13.09
C LEU A 402 25.04 -12.88 -12.70
N VAL A 403 24.74 -11.82 -13.41
CA VAL A 403 25.19 -10.47 -13.12
C VAL A 403 24.00 -9.60 -12.77
N VAL A 404 23.96 -9.13 -11.53
CA VAL A 404 22.87 -8.34 -10.97
C VAL A 404 23.42 -7.05 -10.36
N TYR A 405 22.86 -5.92 -10.76
CA TYR A 405 23.15 -4.64 -10.13
C TYR A 405 21.84 -3.99 -9.68
N ASN A 406 21.80 -3.57 -8.42
CA ASN A 406 20.63 -2.93 -7.82
C ASN A 406 19.33 -3.74 -8.01
N GLY A 407 19.41 -5.08 -7.88
CA GLY A 407 18.27 -6.01 -8.06
C GLY A 407 17.80 -6.19 -9.51
N LYS A 408 18.56 -5.69 -10.50
CA LYS A 408 18.27 -5.85 -11.93
C LYS A 408 19.28 -6.76 -12.61
N VAL A 409 18.79 -7.69 -13.40
CA VAL A 409 19.60 -8.69 -14.09
C VAL A 409 20.15 -8.09 -15.39
N HIS A 410 21.48 -7.94 -15.46
CA HIS A 410 22.19 -7.49 -16.65
C HIS A 410 22.61 -8.65 -17.55
N HIS A 411 22.99 -9.78 -16.95
CA HIS A 411 23.30 -11.00 -17.65
C HIS A 411 22.86 -12.20 -16.81
N ALA A 412 22.37 -13.23 -17.46
CA ALA A 412 22.08 -14.52 -16.83
C ALA A 412 22.02 -15.63 -17.88
N GLU A 413 22.44 -16.82 -17.48
CA GLU A 413 22.28 -18.04 -18.24
C GLU A 413 21.60 -19.12 -17.39
N ASN A 414 20.87 -20.01 -18.04
CA ASN A 414 20.18 -21.14 -17.40
C ASN A 414 19.23 -20.72 -16.27
N ILE A 415 18.36 -19.72 -16.53
CA ILE A 415 17.31 -19.30 -15.58
C ILE A 415 15.92 -19.70 -16.11
N ILE A 416 14.97 -19.84 -15.20
CA ILE A 416 13.56 -20.06 -15.51
C ILE A 416 12.77 -18.83 -15.10
N VAL A 417 11.86 -18.38 -15.97
CA VAL A 417 11.01 -17.21 -15.76
C VAL A 417 9.58 -17.50 -16.21
N CYS A 418 8.62 -16.73 -15.68
CA CYS A 418 7.24 -16.72 -16.17
C CYS A 418 6.89 -15.32 -16.63
N TRP A 419 6.61 -15.14 -17.90
CA TRP A 419 6.27 -13.84 -18.48
C TRP A 419 4.97 -13.92 -19.29
N ASN A 420 4.22 -12.81 -19.33
CA ASN A 420 3.13 -12.66 -20.30
C ASN A 420 3.67 -12.13 -21.64
N ASP A 421 2.82 -12.14 -22.66
CA ASP A 421 3.15 -11.72 -24.03
C ASP A 421 3.63 -10.25 -24.11
N ILE A 422 3.05 -9.34 -23.33
CA ILE A 422 3.44 -7.93 -23.31
C ILE A 422 4.85 -7.76 -22.74
N ASP A 423 5.15 -8.46 -21.61
CA ASP A 423 6.48 -8.41 -21.01
C ASP A 423 7.53 -9.08 -21.92
N ILE A 424 7.20 -10.17 -22.61
CA ILE A 424 8.10 -10.81 -23.59
C ILE A 424 8.44 -9.82 -24.70
N ALA A 425 7.44 -9.15 -25.26
CA ALA A 425 7.65 -8.16 -26.33
C ALA A 425 8.51 -6.99 -25.86
N ALA A 426 8.29 -6.50 -24.61
CA ALA A 426 9.06 -5.41 -24.03
C ALA A 426 10.51 -5.81 -23.71
N TYR A 427 10.72 -6.99 -23.09
CA TYR A 427 12.07 -7.47 -22.79
C TYR A 427 12.91 -7.75 -24.05
N LYS A 428 12.33 -8.24 -25.14
CA LYS A 428 13.04 -8.42 -26.41
C LYS A 428 13.65 -7.13 -26.95
N LYS A 429 13.09 -5.96 -26.64
CA LYS A 429 13.66 -4.65 -27.03
C LYS A 429 14.94 -4.35 -26.25
N LEU A 430 15.00 -4.69 -24.97
CA LEU A 430 16.07 -4.35 -24.03
C LEU A 430 17.11 -5.45 -23.83
N TYR A 431 16.78 -6.67 -24.16
CA TYR A 431 17.64 -7.83 -23.96
C TYR A 431 17.84 -8.67 -25.22
N ASP A 432 19.02 -9.22 -25.37
CA ASP A 432 19.28 -10.37 -26.24
C ASP A 432 18.85 -11.64 -25.49
N ILE A 433 17.82 -12.32 -25.99
CA ILE A 433 17.16 -13.44 -25.35
C ILE A 433 17.24 -14.69 -26.20
N LYS A 434 17.84 -15.78 -25.64
CA LYS A 434 17.73 -17.13 -26.18
C LYS A 434 16.98 -18.01 -25.18
N ALA A 435 15.82 -18.53 -25.55
CA ALA A 435 14.95 -19.26 -24.67
C ALA A 435 14.25 -20.44 -25.36
N THR A 436 13.79 -21.41 -24.56
CA THR A 436 12.85 -22.45 -24.97
C THR A 436 11.60 -22.35 -24.07
N VAL A 437 10.44 -22.64 -24.64
CA VAL A 437 9.17 -22.69 -23.91
C VAL A 437 9.05 -24.01 -23.18
N LEU A 438 8.76 -23.96 -21.89
CA LEU A 438 8.47 -25.14 -21.07
C LEU A 438 6.95 -25.39 -21.00
N THR A 439 6.19 -24.33 -20.79
CA THR A 439 4.72 -24.37 -20.71
C THR A 439 4.13 -23.07 -21.25
N LEU A 440 3.01 -23.19 -21.93
CA LEU A 440 2.28 -22.07 -22.50
C LEU A 440 0.81 -22.14 -22.05
N TRP A 441 0.28 -21.02 -21.54
CA TRP A 441 -1.13 -20.86 -21.21
C TRP A 441 -1.72 -19.76 -22.06
N VAL A 442 -2.76 -20.05 -22.83
CA VAL A 442 -3.33 -19.14 -23.84
C VAL A 442 -4.80 -18.85 -23.51
N PHE A 443 -5.19 -17.57 -23.52
CA PHE A 443 -6.58 -17.14 -23.45
C PHE A 443 -7.25 -17.21 -24.82
N ASP A 444 -8.58 -17.21 -24.82
CA ASP A 444 -9.35 -17.25 -26.08
C ASP A 444 -9.13 -16.00 -26.94
N SER A 445 -9.11 -14.80 -26.33
CA SER A 445 -8.98 -13.54 -27.05
C SER A 445 -8.59 -12.35 -26.17
N TYR A 446 -8.28 -11.23 -26.82
CA TYR A 446 -8.23 -9.90 -26.23
C TYR A 446 -9.56 -9.17 -26.40
N LYS A 447 -10.04 -8.52 -25.32
CA LYS A 447 -11.21 -7.62 -25.34
C LYS A 447 -10.98 -6.34 -24.56
N LYS A 448 -11.78 -5.30 -24.86
CA LYS A 448 -11.87 -4.13 -23.98
C LYS A 448 -12.46 -4.54 -22.64
N LEU A 449 -12.12 -3.80 -21.60
CA LEU A 449 -12.77 -3.95 -20.30
C LEU A 449 -14.26 -3.64 -20.40
N PRO A 450 -15.10 -4.29 -19.59
CA PRO A 450 -16.54 -4.05 -19.58
C PRO A 450 -16.87 -2.59 -19.25
N GLU A 451 -18.00 -2.11 -19.76
CA GLU A 451 -18.40 -0.71 -19.60
C GLU A 451 -18.63 -0.33 -18.14
N TRP A 452 -19.24 -1.20 -17.34
CA TRP A 452 -19.40 -0.99 -15.90
C TRP A 452 -18.06 -0.77 -15.17
N PHE A 453 -17.00 -1.45 -15.58
CA PHE A 453 -15.66 -1.27 -15.03
C PHE A 453 -15.06 0.09 -15.44
N LEU A 454 -15.16 0.40 -16.74
CA LEU A 454 -14.64 1.65 -17.30
C LEU A 454 -15.39 2.88 -16.77
N LYS A 455 -16.72 2.82 -16.64
CA LYS A 455 -17.52 3.91 -16.04
C LYS A 455 -17.11 4.18 -14.60
N THR A 456 -16.90 3.12 -13.79
CA THR A 456 -16.39 3.30 -12.40
C THR A 456 -15.04 4.01 -12.38
N LEU A 457 -14.13 3.59 -13.25
CA LEU A 457 -12.82 4.23 -13.40
C LEU A 457 -12.92 5.69 -13.83
N TRP A 458 -13.72 5.97 -14.87
CA TRP A 458 -13.85 7.30 -15.47
C TRP A 458 -14.53 8.30 -14.52
N ASN A 459 -15.56 7.87 -13.80
CA ASN A 459 -16.22 8.71 -12.79
C ASN A 459 -15.23 9.15 -11.68
N GLY A 460 -14.40 8.22 -11.19
CA GLY A 460 -13.34 8.56 -10.24
C GLY A 460 -12.30 9.51 -10.82
N TYR A 461 -11.89 9.29 -12.07
CA TYR A 461 -10.94 10.18 -12.75
C TYR A 461 -11.53 11.57 -13.02
N LYS A 462 -12.77 11.66 -13.51
CA LYS A 462 -13.51 12.91 -13.75
C LYS A 462 -13.57 13.75 -12.47
N ARG A 463 -14.02 13.15 -11.37
CA ARG A 463 -14.10 13.84 -10.08
C ARG A 463 -12.73 14.36 -9.60
N LYS A 464 -11.67 13.53 -9.73
CA LYS A 464 -10.29 13.94 -9.43
C LYS A 464 -9.86 15.16 -10.27
N ALA A 465 -10.14 15.15 -11.59
CA ALA A 465 -9.76 16.22 -12.50
C ALA A 465 -10.53 17.52 -12.20
N GLU A 466 -11.82 17.42 -11.92
CA GLU A 466 -12.65 18.56 -11.49
C GLU A 466 -12.10 19.23 -10.23
N LEU A 467 -11.80 18.44 -9.19
CA LEU A 467 -11.25 18.96 -7.93
C LEU A 467 -9.86 19.56 -8.11
N LYS A 468 -9.01 18.98 -8.98
CA LYS A 468 -7.71 19.57 -9.33
C LYS A 468 -7.88 20.94 -10.00
N ASN A 469 -8.83 21.08 -10.95
CA ASN A 469 -9.10 22.33 -11.65
C ASN A 469 -9.66 23.42 -10.71
N LEU A 470 -10.37 23.03 -9.64
CA LEU A 470 -10.84 23.92 -8.60
C LEU A 470 -9.78 24.31 -7.55
N GLY A 471 -8.53 23.83 -7.71
CA GLY A 471 -7.44 24.07 -6.76
C GLY A 471 -7.55 23.28 -5.44
N LEU A 472 -8.44 22.28 -5.40
CA LEU A 472 -8.72 21.47 -4.20
C LEU A 472 -7.85 20.21 -4.07
N SER A 473 -6.64 20.21 -4.63
CA SER A 473 -5.74 19.06 -4.64
C SER A 473 -5.25 18.60 -3.25
N ASN A 474 -5.40 19.43 -2.24
CA ASN A 474 -5.00 19.14 -0.85
C ASN A 474 -6.17 18.74 0.05
N THR A 475 -7.35 18.44 -0.52
CA THR A 475 -8.53 18.04 0.22
C THR A 475 -8.68 16.50 0.26
N ILE A 476 -9.50 16.03 1.20
CA ILE A 476 -9.88 14.61 1.27
C ILE A 476 -10.67 14.19 0.05
N GLU A 477 -11.60 15.03 -0.40
CA GLU A 477 -12.41 14.75 -1.58
C GLU A 477 -11.54 14.45 -2.80
N TYR A 478 -10.44 15.18 -2.95
CA TYR A 478 -9.46 14.89 -4.00
C TYR A 478 -8.74 13.56 -3.77
N THR A 479 -8.34 13.27 -2.53
CA THR A 479 -7.68 12.01 -2.18
C THR A 479 -8.61 10.82 -2.40
N ASP A 480 -9.86 10.92 -2.02
CA ASP A 480 -10.88 9.89 -2.23
C ASP A 480 -11.17 9.70 -3.73
N ALA A 481 -11.33 10.78 -4.47
CA ALA A 481 -11.50 10.72 -5.92
C ALA A 481 -10.31 10.09 -6.63
N LYS A 482 -9.09 10.33 -6.15
CA LYS A 482 -7.84 9.72 -6.65
C LYS A 482 -7.73 8.23 -6.30
N ARG A 483 -8.37 7.77 -5.24
CA ARG A 483 -8.27 6.38 -4.75
C ARG A 483 -8.79 5.37 -5.77
N ILE A 484 -9.97 5.60 -6.36
CA ILE A 484 -10.56 4.68 -7.35
C ILE A 484 -9.62 4.51 -8.56
N PRO A 485 -9.28 5.56 -9.33
CA PRO A 485 -8.47 5.38 -10.54
C PRO A 485 -7.08 4.78 -10.25
N ASN A 486 -6.47 5.09 -9.13
CA ASN A 486 -5.14 4.59 -8.82
C ASN A 486 -5.11 3.15 -8.26
N SER A 487 -6.21 2.69 -7.66
CA SER A 487 -6.24 1.41 -6.94
C SER A 487 -7.08 0.33 -7.62
N ILE A 488 -7.90 0.68 -8.62
CA ILE A 488 -8.86 -0.22 -9.25
C ILE A 488 -8.18 -1.45 -9.87
N TYR A 489 -7.01 -1.28 -10.51
CA TYR A 489 -6.25 -2.40 -11.07
C TYR A 489 -5.75 -3.34 -9.96
N GLY A 490 -5.28 -2.77 -8.84
CA GLY A 490 -4.77 -3.52 -7.70
C GLY A 490 -5.84 -4.37 -7.02
N VAL A 491 -7.10 -3.91 -7.02
CA VAL A 491 -8.23 -4.69 -6.51
C VAL A 491 -8.44 -5.98 -7.31
N CYS A 492 -8.14 -5.97 -8.61
CA CYS A 492 -8.21 -7.17 -9.44
C CYS A 492 -7.20 -8.25 -9.02
N ALA A 493 -6.01 -7.87 -8.54
CA ALA A 493 -4.93 -8.81 -8.17
C ALA A 493 -4.67 -8.89 -6.66
N GLN A 494 -5.65 -8.53 -5.84
CA GLN A 494 -5.51 -8.69 -4.39
C GLN A 494 -5.24 -10.15 -4.04
N LYS A 495 -4.45 -10.35 -2.98
CA LYS A 495 -4.27 -11.68 -2.42
C LYS A 495 -5.61 -12.17 -1.90
N ASP A 496 -6.13 -13.22 -2.52
CA ASP A 496 -7.31 -13.93 -2.01
C ASP A 496 -6.95 -14.89 -0.86
N GLU A 497 -5.72 -14.83 -0.38
CA GLU A 497 -5.34 -15.38 0.90
C GLU A 497 -6.12 -14.58 1.96
N ASN A 498 -7.39 -14.92 2.13
CA ASN A 498 -8.08 -14.64 3.37
C ASN A 498 -7.45 -15.56 4.39
N THR A 499 -6.34 -15.15 4.91
CA THR A 499 -5.86 -15.60 6.18
C THR A 499 -6.95 -15.27 7.17
N PHE A 500 -7.73 -16.26 7.56
CA PHE A 500 -8.61 -16.11 8.71
C PHE A 500 -7.70 -16.00 9.91
N THR A 501 -7.64 -14.82 10.46
CA THR A 501 -7.03 -14.67 11.76
C THR A 501 -8.03 -15.17 12.76
N GLN A 502 -7.75 -16.29 13.39
CA GLN A 502 -8.51 -16.82 14.51
C GLN A 502 -7.72 -16.57 15.78
N LEU A 503 -8.38 -16.12 16.80
CA LEU A 503 -7.80 -16.07 18.13
C LEU A 503 -7.63 -17.53 18.62
N ALA A 504 -6.39 -17.93 18.91
CA ALA A 504 -6.12 -19.23 19.49
C ALA A 504 -6.39 -19.22 21.00
N SER A 505 -6.48 -20.41 21.59
CA SER A 505 -6.67 -20.59 23.04
C SER A 505 -5.55 -19.96 23.90
N ASP A 506 -4.37 -19.75 23.33
CA ASP A 506 -3.22 -19.05 23.92
C ASP A 506 -3.23 -17.53 23.67
N LEU A 507 -4.35 -16.98 23.17
CA LEU A 507 -4.57 -15.57 22.88
C LEU A 507 -3.66 -15.01 21.75
N ASN A 508 -2.93 -15.84 21.05
CA ASN A 508 -2.22 -15.48 19.85
C ASN A 508 -3.14 -15.55 18.63
N PHE A 509 -2.96 -14.63 17.69
CA PHE A 509 -3.64 -14.75 16.42
C PHE A 509 -3.02 -15.87 15.60
N MET A 510 -3.77 -16.92 15.37
CA MET A 510 -3.42 -17.91 14.37
C MET A 510 -3.90 -17.47 13.01
N ILE A 511 -2.97 -17.35 12.08
CA ILE A 511 -3.28 -17.21 10.67
C ILE A 511 -3.61 -18.62 10.18
N LYS A 512 -4.90 -18.95 10.07
CA LYS A 512 -5.32 -20.19 9.42
C LYS A 512 -5.48 -19.93 7.93
N ASP A 513 -4.52 -20.38 7.16
CA ASP A 513 -4.61 -20.43 5.71
C ASP A 513 -5.31 -21.74 5.32
N HIS A 514 -6.61 -21.69 5.04
CA HIS A 514 -7.41 -22.89 4.76
C HIS A 514 -8.40 -22.72 3.60
N LYS A 515 -8.18 -21.76 2.70
CA LYS A 515 -8.93 -21.79 1.45
C LYS A 515 -8.24 -22.73 0.48
N THR A 516 -8.98 -23.75 0.06
CA THR A 516 -8.56 -24.59 -1.05
C THR A 516 -8.48 -23.73 -2.31
N PHE A 517 -7.66 -24.12 -3.27
CA PHE A 517 -7.60 -23.47 -4.59
C PHE A 517 -9.00 -23.40 -5.26
N LYS A 518 -9.88 -24.36 -4.99
CA LYS A 518 -11.26 -24.36 -5.45
C LYS A 518 -12.06 -23.21 -4.87
N ASP A 519 -11.81 -22.85 -3.61
CA ASP A 519 -12.48 -21.72 -2.95
C ASP A 519 -11.95 -20.38 -3.48
N LEU A 520 -10.65 -20.30 -3.79
CA LEU A 520 -10.07 -19.12 -4.44
C LEU A 520 -10.73 -18.86 -5.81
N LYS A 521 -10.87 -19.87 -6.66
CA LYS A 521 -11.52 -19.74 -7.97
C LYS A 521 -12.96 -19.18 -7.87
N ARG A 522 -13.72 -19.61 -6.88
CA ARG A 522 -15.11 -19.16 -6.66
C ARG A 522 -15.22 -17.69 -6.24
N ASN A 523 -14.13 -17.05 -5.84
CA ASN A 523 -14.12 -15.66 -5.38
C ASN A 523 -13.71 -14.67 -6.47
N PHE A 524 -13.29 -15.09 -7.66
CA PHE A 524 -12.88 -14.22 -8.77
C PHE A 524 -14.06 -13.53 -9.45
N TRP A 525 -14.74 -12.62 -8.76
CA TRP A 525 -15.77 -11.77 -9.38
C TRP A 525 -15.17 -10.70 -10.32
N LEU A 526 -13.85 -10.43 -10.23
CA LEU A 526 -13.06 -9.70 -11.21
C LEU A 526 -12.05 -10.64 -11.86
N ASN A 527 -11.77 -10.43 -13.13
CA ASN A 527 -10.66 -11.12 -13.78
C ASN A 527 -9.33 -10.66 -13.17
N PRO A 528 -8.59 -11.53 -12.45
CA PRO A 528 -7.37 -11.14 -11.75
C PRO A 528 -6.24 -10.70 -12.69
N TYR A 529 -6.26 -11.15 -13.94
CA TYR A 529 -5.22 -10.82 -14.91
C TYR A 529 -5.32 -9.42 -15.50
N ILE A 530 -6.39 -8.68 -15.23
CA ILE A 530 -6.48 -7.25 -15.56
C ILE A 530 -5.29 -6.50 -14.96
N ALA A 531 -4.96 -6.76 -13.69
CA ALA A 531 -3.82 -6.11 -13.04
C ALA A 531 -2.46 -6.49 -13.65
N PHE A 532 -2.30 -7.74 -14.09
CA PHE A 532 -1.05 -8.24 -14.70
C PHE A 532 -0.77 -7.49 -16.00
N TRP A 533 -1.76 -7.44 -16.90
CA TRP A 533 -1.62 -6.74 -18.17
C TRP A 533 -1.53 -5.23 -18.00
N CYS A 534 -2.29 -4.64 -17.07
CA CYS A 534 -2.23 -3.22 -16.78
C CYS A 534 -0.80 -2.77 -16.41
N THR A 535 -0.16 -3.46 -15.49
CA THR A 535 1.22 -3.13 -15.08
C THR A 535 2.25 -3.48 -16.15
N SER A 536 2.02 -4.52 -16.95
CA SER A 536 2.90 -4.86 -18.08
C SER A 536 2.83 -3.81 -19.20
N TYR A 537 1.65 -3.28 -19.50
CA TYR A 537 1.49 -2.18 -20.46
C TYR A 537 2.21 -0.91 -20.00
N ALA A 538 2.04 -0.55 -18.71
CA ALA A 538 2.72 0.59 -18.10
C ALA A 538 4.26 0.46 -18.19
N ARG A 539 4.80 -0.70 -17.77
CA ARG A 539 6.24 -0.99 -17.93
C ARG A 539 6.68 -0.97 -19.40
N GLY A 540 5.85 -1.50 -20.28
CA GLY A 540 6.13 -1.58 -21.72
C GLY A 540 6.33 -0.21 -22.36
N ILE A 541 5.61 0.83 -21.91
CA ILE A 541 5.82 2.21 -22.36
C ILE A 541 7.22 2.68 -21.98
N LEU A 542 7.58 2.59 -20.72
CA LEU A 542 8.91 2.99 -20.24
C LEU A 542 10.02 2.21 -20.96
N MET A 543 9.87 0.89 -21.12
CA MET A 543 10.85 0.04 -21.80
C MET A 543 11.01 0.41 -23.28
N ASP A 544 9.96 0.87 -23.93
CA ASP A 544 10.04 1.36 -25.31
C ASP A 544 10.92 2.61 -25.42
N PHE A 545 10.72 3.60 -24.55
CA PHE A 545 11.57 4.79 -24.50
C PHE A 545 13.01 4.44 -24.06
N LEU A 546 13.19 3.59 -23.07
CA LEU A 546 14.53 3.12 -22.61
C LEU A 546 15.30 2.42 -23.73
N SER A 547 14.62 1.68 -24.61
CA SER A 547 15.27 0.99 -25.73
C SER A 547 15.70 1.94 -26.86
N LYS A 548 14.92 3.01 -27.09
CA LYS A 548 15.15 3.97 -28.18
C LYS A 548 16.11 5.10 -27.78
N TYR A 549 16.05 5.53 -26.51
CA TYR A 549 16.79 6.69 -26.00
C TYR A 549 17.66 6.34 -24.77
N PRO A 550 18.44 5.23 -24.81
CA PRO A 550 19.13 4.72 -23.62
C PRO A 550 20.16 5.68 -23.05
N ASN A 551 20.77 6.55 -23.88
CA ASN A 551 21.80 7.48 -23.42
C ASN A 551 21.22 8.81 -22.88
N GLN A 552 19.97 9.13 -23.20
CA GLN A 552 19.32 10.37 -22.78
C GLN A 552 18.62 10.22 -21.44
N ILE A 553 18.06 9.04 -21.14
CA ILE A 553 17.34 8.77 -19.89
C ILE A 553 18.32 8.51 -18.75
N ILE A 554 18.14 9.24 -17.66
CA ILE A 554 18.97 9.20 -16.44
C ILE A 554 18.36 8.27 -15.40
N GLN A 555 17.06 8.45 -15.15
CA GLN A 555 16.29 7.80 -14.11
C GLN A 555 14.88 7.53 -14.63
N TYR A 556 14.24 6.48 -14.13
CA TYR A 556 12.83 6.19 -14.38
C TYR A 556 12.18 5.63 -13.12
N ASP A 557 10.94 6.04 -12.86
CA ASP A 557 10.23 5.65 -11.64
C ASP A 557 8.72 5.51 -11.90
N THR A 558 8.27 4.27 -12.09
CA THR A 558 6.88 3.84 -12.26
C THR A 558 6.20 4.40 -13.52
N ASP A 559 6.01 5.70 -13.58
CA ASP A 559 5.30 6.47 -14.62
C ASP A 559 6.09 7.73 -15.04
N SER A 560 7.32 7.90 -14.55
CA SER A 560 8.14 9.06 -14.87
C SER A 560 9.49 8.72 -15.49
N LEU A 561 9.98 9.64 -16.34
CA LEU A 561 11.30 9.64 -16.95
C LEU A 561 12.04 10.93 -16.60
N TYR A 562 13.32 10.81 -16.23
CA TYR A 562 14.22 11.93 -15.99
C TYR A 562 15.30 11.94 -17.08
N TYR A 563 15.53 13.08 -17.70
CA TYR A 563 16.50 13.22 -18.78
C TYR A 563 17.21 14.59 -18.77
N LEU A 564 18.40 14.66 -19.39
CA LEU A 564 19.12 15.93 -19.53
C LEU A 564 18.38 16.83 -20.53
N GLN A 565 18.16 18.10 -20.19
CA GLN A 565 17.56 19.07 -21.09
C GLN A 565 18.41 19.22 -22.36
N LYS A 566 19.72 19.47 -22.20
CA LYS A 566 20.66 19.49 -23.31
C LYS A 566 21.05 18.08 -23.75
N GLY A 567 20.74 17.70 -24.97
CA GLY A 567 20.94 16.37 -25.53
C GLY A 567 19.74 15.43 -25.32
N GLY A 568 18.62 15.94 -24.76
CA GLY A 568 17.36 15.23 -24.64
C GLY A 568 16.29 15.58 -25.64
N GLU A 569 16.61 16.45 -26.60
CA GLU A 569 15.65 17.07 -27.55
C GLU A 569 14.92 16.03 -28.41
N GLU A 570 15.60 14.96 -28.84
CA GLU A 570 14.98 13.88 -29.61
C GLU A 570 14.00 13.06 -28.77
N LEU A 571 14.34 12.79 -27.48
CA LEU A 571 13.43 12.14 -26.54
C LEU A 571 12.20 13.01 -26.30
N GLU A 572 12.39 14.32 -26.07
CA GLU A 572 11.30 15.27 -25.82
C GLU A 572 10.33 15.34 -27.01
N LYS A 573 10.85 15.43 -28.24
CA LYS A 573 10.02 15.36 -29.46
C LYS A 573 9.23 14.04 -29.53
N ALA A 574 9.83 12.94 -29.14
CA ALA A 574 9.14 11.63 -29.12
C ALA A 574 8.06 11.56 -28.07
N LEU A 575 8.27 12.16 -26.87
CA LEU A 575 7.27 12.27 -25.80
C LEU A 575 6.09 13.15 -26.24
N LEU A 576 6.34 14.30 -26.88
CA LEU A 576 5.31 15.18 -27.43
C LEU A 576 4.51 14.48 -28.52
N LYS A 577 5.16 13.77 -29.45
CA LYS A 577 4.47 12.96 -30.46
C LYS A 577 3.61 11.87 -29.87
N TYR A 578 4.05 11.26 -28.75
CA TYR A 578 3.24 10.31 -28.00
C TYR A 578 1.98 10.99 -27.45
N ASN A 579 2.11 12.21 -26.89
CA ASN A 579 0.99 13.01 -26.39
C ASN A 579 -0.05 13.31 -27.47
N ASP A 580 0.36 13.70 -28.68
CA ASP A 580 -0.55 13.93 -29.78
C ASP A 580 -1.39 12.70 -30.15
N ASN A 581 -0.74 11.53 -30.18
CA ASN A 581 -1.44 10.26 -30.43
C ASN A 581 -2.43 9.90 -29.31
N VAL A 582 -2.06 10.17 -28.05
CA VAL A 582 -2.94 9.94 -26.90
C VAL A 582 -4.12 10.89 -26.91
N LEU A 583 -3.90 12.16 -27.22
CA LEU A 583 -4.96 13.17 -27.35
C LEU A 583 -6.03 12.77 -28.39
N ILE A 584 -5.58 12.38 -29.58
CA ILE A 584 -6.49 11.90 -30.66
C ILE A 584 -7.31 10.70 -30.15
N LYS A 585 -6.66 9.78 -29.46
CA LYS A 585 -7.30 8.60 -28.91
C LYS A 585 -8.32 8.94 -27.83
N ASN A 586 -7.98 9.84 -26.89
CA ASN A 586 -8.87 10.30 -25.84
C ASN A 586 -10.11 11.00 -26.38
N ARG A 587 -9.92 11.96 -27.31
CA ARG A 587 -11.04 12.64 -27.99
C ARG A 587 -12.00 11.67 -28.67
N ARG A 588 -11.50 10.57 -29.25
CA ARG A 588 -12.34 9.54 -29.86
C ARG A 588 -13.09 8.70 -28.81
N ILE A 589 -12.44 8.33 -27.70
CA ILE A 589 -13.05 7.49 -26.64
C ILE A 589 -14.11 8.28 -25.89
N PHE A 590 -13.82 9.50 -25.50
CA PHE A 590 -14.65 10.32 -24.60
C PHE A 590 -15.55 11.33 -25.33
N ARG A 591 -15.75 11.18 -26.64
CA ARG A 591 -16.53 12.11 -27.46
C ARG A 591 -17.97 12.34 -27.00
N ASN A 592 -18.56 11.35 -26.33
CA ASN A 592 -19.93 11.36 -25.85
C ASN A 592 -20.06 11.68 -24.33
N GLU A 593 -18.95 12.01 -23.67
CA GLU A 593 -18.98 12.43 -22.27
C GLU A 593 -19.45 13.88 -22.15
N ASP A 594 -20.11 14.25 -21.04
CA ASP A 594 -20.60 15.61 -20.79
C ASP A 594 -19.48 16.66 -20.79
N ASN A 595 -18.29 16.26 -20.34
CA ASN A 595 -17.10 17.12 -20.32
C ASN A 595 -15.86 16.36 -20.82
N PRO A 596 -15.72 16.15 -22.14
CA PRO A 596 -14.66 15.31 -22.71
C PRO A 596 -13.26 15.92 -22.51
N THR A 597 -13.14 17.24 -22.31
CA THR A 597 -11.85 17.92 -22.13
C THR A 597 -11.13 17.51 -20.86
N LEU A 598 -11.86 17.06 -19.83
CA LEU A 598 -11.26 16.54 -18.58
C LEU A 598 -10.39 15.29 -18.81
N PHE A 599 -10.64 14.56 -19.90
CA PHE A 599 -9.94 13.33 -20.21
C PHE A 599 -8.80 13.51 -21.24
N GLU A 600 -8.65 14.69 -21.83
CA GLU A 600 -7.66 14.91 -22.89
C GLU A 600 -6.23 14.58 -22.45
N THR A 601 -5.89 14.88 -21.20
CA THR A 601 -4.55 14.64 -20.64
C THR A 601 -4.33 13.22 -20.10
N LEU A 602 -5.35 12.36 -20.05
CA LEU A 602 -5.23 11.00 -19.52
C LEU A 602 -4.19 10.18 -20.28
N GLY A 603 -3.10 9.83 -19.62
CA GLY A 603 -1.99 9.06 -20.18
C GLY A 603 -1.01 9.88 -21.05
N GLN A 604 -1.09 11.21 -21.01
CA GLN A 604 -0.08 12.09 -21.63
C GLN A 604 1.10 12.30 -20.67
N TRP A 605 2.26 12.56 -21.24
CA TRP A 605 3.42 13.03 -20.51
C TRP A 605 3.21 14.49 -20.11
N ASP A 606 3.26 14.75 -18.82
CA ASP A 606 3.29 16.08 -18.19
C ASP A 606 4.75 16.42 -17.86
N PHE A 607 5.18 17.66 -18.14
CA PHE A 607 6.56 18.06 -17.98
C PHE A 607 6.70 18.97 -16.76
N ASP A 608 7.47 18.51 -15.78
CA ASP A 608 7.86 19.32 -14.64
C ASP A 608 8.83 20.45 -15.03
N ASP A 609 8.99 21.43 -14.15
CA ASP A 609 10.06 22.40 -14.24
C ASP A 609 11.45 21.73 -14.23
N VAL A 610 12.40 22.42 -14.87
CA VAL A 610 13.79 21.96 -14.94
C VAL A 610 14.42 21.98 -13.53
N TYR A 611 14.91 20.85 -13.09
CA TYR A 611 15.72 20.72 -11.87
C TYR A 611 17.14 21.16 -12.15
N ILE A 612 17.63 22.15 -11.39
CA ILE A 612 18.99 22.71 -11.58
C ILE A 612 20.08 21.70 -11.20
N LYS A 613 19.78 20.80 -10.23
CA LYS A 613 20.64 19.67 -9.88
C LYS A 613 19.81 18.40 -9.65
N PHE A 614 20.37 17.28 -10.07
CA PHE A 614 19.78 15.96 -9.90
C PHE A 614 20.88 14.92 -9.66
N MET A 615 20.62 13.97 -8.76
CA MET A 615 21.48 12.82 -8.52
C MET A 615 20.64 11.56 -8.32
N GLY A 616 20.70 10.63 -9.27
CA GLY A 616 20.11 9.29 -9.13
C GLY A 616 21.10 8.29 -8.53
N MET A 617 20.65 7.52 -7.57
CA MET A 617 21.47 6.51 -6.87
C MET A 617 20.97 5.09 -7.07
N GLY A 618 19.86 4.93 -7.77
CA GLY A 618 19.20 3.64 -8.02
C GLY A 618 17.68 3.75 -8.02
N ALA A 619 17.01 2.59 -8.02
CA ALA A 619 15.55 2.52 -8.00
C ALA A 619 14.98 3.21 -6.75
N LYS A 620 14.11 4.20 -6.94
CA LYS A 620 13.52 5.01 -5.85
C LYS A 620 14.55 5.56 -4.85
N LYS A 621 15.71 5.99 -5.36
CA LYS A 621 16.76 6.65 -4.58
C LYS A 621 17.36 7.79 -5.38
N TYR A 622 16.84 9.01 -5.21
CA TYR A 622 17.35 10.19 -5.90
C TYR A 622 17.07 11.49 -5.13
N ILE A 623 17.92 12.47 -5.37
CA ILE A 623 17.84 13.83 -4.81
C ILE A 623 17.78 14.80 -5.97
N LYS A 624 16.92 15.81 -5.88
CA LYS A 624 16.75 16.84 -6.89
C LYS A 624 16.59 18.22 -6.25
N GLN A 625 17.04 19.26 -6.98
CA GLN A 625 16.97 20.66 -6.56
C GLN A 625 16.28 21.47 -7.65
N ASP A 626 15.23 22.19 -7.29
CA ASP A 626 14.52 23.08 -8.22
C ASP A 626 15.21 24.46 -8.37
N LYS A 627 14.65 25.31 -9.25
CA LYS A 627 15.19 26.67 -9.50
C LYS A 627 15.15 27.60 -8.30
N SER A 628 14.26 27.33 -7.32
CA SER A 628 14.20 28.10 -6.07
C SER A 628 15.27 27.71 -5.05
N GLY A 629 16.06 26.66 -5.36
CA GLY A 629 17.05 26.09 -4.45
C GLY A 629 16.48 25.03 -3.51
N LYS A 630 15.16 24.76 -3.55
CA LYS A 630 14.51 23.77 -2.69
C LYS A 630 14.94 22.35 -3.07
N ILE A 631 15.39 21.61 -2.06
CA ILE A 631 15.78 20.20 -2.22
C ILE A 631 14.56 19.32 -2.01
N GLN A 632 14.43 18.33 -2.88
CA GLN A 632 13.42 17.29 -2.82
C GLN A 632 14.10 15.92 -2.88
N THR A 633 13.58 14.96 -2.13
CA THR A 633 14.12 13.60 -2.12
C THR A 633 13.04 12.56 -2.35
N VAL A 634 13.40 11.53 -3.12
CA VAL A 634 12.60 10.33 -3.25
C VAL A 634 13.47 9.13 -2.89
N ILE A 635 13.31 8.66 -1.69
CA ILE A 635 14.06 7.52 -1.14
C ILE A 635 13.05 6.57 -0.50
N ALA A 636 12.97 5.35 -1.03
CA ALA A 636 12.03 4.34 -0.53
C ALA A 636 12.24 4.07 0.97
N GLY A 637 11.18 4.19 1.75
CA GLY A 637 11.22 3.99 3.20
C GLY A 637 11.71 5.19 4.01
N LEU A 638 11.84 6.37 3.37
CA LEU A 638 12.18 7.62 4.03
C LEU A 638 11.12 8.70 3.70
N PRO A 639 10.61 9.46 4.67
CA PRO A 639 9.72 10.59 4.40
C PRO A 639 10.37 11.63 3.49
N LYS A 640 9.60 12.21 2.57
CA LYS A 640 10.12 13.19 1.58
C LYS A 640 10.78 14.41 2.22
N GLY A 641 10.34 14.81 3.42
CA GLY A 641 10.88 15.95 4.17
C GLY A 641 12.10 15.63 5.03
N ALA A 642 12.47 14.36 5.22
CA ALA A 642 13.51 13.95 6.17
C ALA A 642 14.88 14.57 5.87
N ILE A 643 15.40 14.35 4.68
CA ILE A 643 16.69 14.90 4.26
C ILE A 643 16.65 16.43 4.13
N PRO A 644 15.63 17.07 3.50
CA PRO A 644 15.53 18.52 3.50
C PRO A 644 15.60 19.15 4.90
N LYS A 645 14.88 18.60 5.87
CA LYS A 645 14.89 19.07 7.27
C LYS A 645 16.27 18.87 7.93
N GLU A 646 16.90 17.70 7.74
CA GLU A 646 18.24 17.43 8.27
C GLU A 646 19.30 18.37 7.67
N ILE A 647 19.20 18.70 6.37
CA ILE A 647 20.08 19.67 5.70
C ILE A 647 19.96 21.04 6.35
N GLU A 648 18.75 21.51 6.57
CA GLU A 648 18.45 22.82 7.15
C GLU A 648 18.98 22.91 8.59
N GLU A 649 18.59 21.98 9.46
CA GLU A 649 18.94 22.01 10.89
C GLU A 649 20.42 21.78 11.16
N LYS A 650 21.10 20.94 10.36
CA LYS A 650 22.55 20.69 10.49
C LYS A 650 23.43 21.63 9.65
N GLY A 651 22.84 22.52 8.87
CA GLY A 651 23.56 23.45 8.01
C GLY A 651 24.46 22.77 6.97
N ILE A 652 23.98 21.67 6.34
CA ILE A 652 24.78 20.89 5.38
C ILE A 652 24.98 21.67 4.10
N LYS A 653 26.19 22.17 3.84
CA LYS A 653 26.50 23.03 2.69
C LYS A 653 26.56 22.30 1.33
N ALA A 654 26.94 21.02 1.32
CA ALA A 654 27.08 20.21 0.11
C ALA A 654 26.21 18.94 0.16
N PRO A 655 24.85 19.06 0.11
CA PRO A 655 23.94 17.93 0.36
C PRO A 655 24.07 16.80 -0.66
N PHE A 656 24.35 17.09 -1.92
CA PHE A 656 24.53 16.07 -2.95
C PHE A 656 25.78 15.21 -2.75
N ASP A 657 26.83 15.78 -2.20
CA ASP A 657 28.04 15.02 -1.85
C ASP A 657 27.84 14.27 -0.52
N TYR A 658 27.25 14.93 0.48
CA TYR A 658 27.00 14.35 1.80
C TYR A 658 26.11 13.10 1.74
N TYR A 659 25.01 13.15 0.97
CA TYR A 659 24.07 12.03 0.80
C TYR A 659 24.41 11.12 -0.39
N ASN A 660 25.68 11.06 -0.81
CA ASN A 660 26.15 10.20 -1.89
C ASN A 660 26.91 8.97 -1.37
N PRO A 661 26.32 7.76 -1.35
CA PRO A 661 26.98 6.56 -0.84
C PRO A 661 28.25 6.19 -1.60
N LEU A 662 28.38 6.57 -2.88
CA LEU A 662 29.60 6.36 -3.66
C LEU A 662 30.74 7.23 -3.14
N ILE A 663 30.50 8.54 -2.94
CA ILE A 663 31.50 9.46 -2.37
C ILE A 663 31.91 8.98 -0.98
N LYS A 664 30.93 8.61 -0.15
CA LYS A 664 31.18 8.07 1.18
C LYS A 664 32.07 6.83 1.12
N TYR A 665 31.80 5.90 0.19
CA TYR A 665 32.64 4.71 0.00
C TYR A 665 34.07 5.05 -0.41
N MET A 666 34.27 5.99 -1.32
CA MET A 666 35.58 6.41 -1.77
C MET A 666 36.41 7.08 -0.64
N GLN A 667 35.76 7.80 0.26
CA GLN A 667 36.42 8.51 1.37
C GLN A 667 36.70 7.60 2.57
N THR A 668 35.79 6.70 2.91
CA THR A 668 35.77 5.99 4.18
C THR A 668 35.67 4.46 4.07
N ASN A 669 35.66 3.93 2.86
CA ASN A 669 35.42 2.50 2.56
C ASN A 669 34.09 1.95 3.15
N THR A 670 33.15 2.84 3.49
CA THR A 670 31.79 2.49 3.92
C THR A 670 30.76 3.13 2.98
N ASN A 671 29.76 2.34 2.56
CA ASN A 671 28.69 2.75 1.66
C ASN A 671 27.40 3.14 2.40
N LYS A 672 27.48 3.39 3.70
CA LYS A 672 26.33 3.66 4.57
C LYS A 672 26.33 5.12 5.01
N ILE A 673 25.21 5.80 4.79
CA ILE A 673 24.93 7.13 5.29
C ILE A 673 23.75 7.01 6.25
N ILE A 674 23.91 7.52 7.45
CA ILE A 674 22.89 7.46 8.49
C ILE A 674 22.08 8.75 8.44
N VAL A 675 20.76 8.61 8.26
CA VAL A 675 19.78 9.67 8.47
C VAL A 675 19.17 9.44 9.84
N ASN A 676 19.33 10.39 10.73
CA ASN A 676 18.92 10.26 12.12
C ASN A 676 17.41 10.04 12.23
N HIS A 677 16.99 9.23 13.19
CA HIS A 677 15.58 8.86 13.42
C HIS A 677 14.67 10.08 13.64
N VAL A 678 15.17 11.16 14.21
CA VAL A 678 14.43 12.43 14.40
C VAL A 678 13.90 12.98 13.07
N TYR A 679 14.64 12.78 11.98
CA TYR A 679 14.24 13.20 10.62
C TYR A 679 13.57 12.07 9.85
N ALA A 680 14.08 10.86 10.02
CA ALA A 680 13.61 9.69 9.30
C ALA A 680 12.19 9.27 9.73
N HIS A 681 11.73 9.65 10.91
CA HIS A 681 10.47 9.22 11.50
C HIS A 681 10.21 7.73 11.29
N LYS A 682 11.26 6.94 11.46
CA LYS A 682 11.24 5.49 11.27
C LYS A 682 11.28 4.82 12.62
N PHE A 683 10.39 3.86 12.78
CA PHE A 683 10.24 3.11 14.01
C PHE A 683 10.39 1.62 13.76
N ALA A 684 10.98 0.92 14.69
CA ALA A 684 10.93 -0.52 14.79
C ALA A 684 10.02 -0.90 15.96
N SER A 685 9.14 -1.83 15.74
CA SER A 685 8.38 -2.43 16.83
C SER A 685 9.19 -3.56 17.42
N VAL A 686 9.42 -3.51 18.71
CA VAL A 686 9.98 -4.61 19.51
C VAL A 686 8.82 -5.28 20.21
N TYR A 687 8.66 -6.58 19.97
CA TYR A 687 7.60 -7.36 20.59
C TYR A 687 8.23 -8.42 21.49
N CYS A 688 7.66 -8.59 22.67
CA CYS A 688 7.82 -9.79 23.47
C CYS A 688 6.49 -10.52 23.47
N ASP A 689 6.49 -11.81 23.20
CA ASP A 689 5.26 -12.62 23.13
C ASP A 689 4.73 -13.00 24.52
N ASP A 690 5.22 -12.33 25.57
CA ASP A 690 4.80 -12.59 26.93
C ASP A 690 3.41 -12.01 27.17
N ILE A 691 2.45 -12.91 27.38
CA ILE A 691 1.02 -12.60 27.54
C ILE A 691 0.67 -12.52 29.03
N GLU A 692 1.59 -12.91 29.92
CA GLU A 692 1.36 -12.91 31.34
C GLU A 692 1.57 -11.52 31.94
N THR A 693 0.57 -11.07 32.67
CA THR A 693 0.63 -9.85 33.47
C THR A 693 1.49 -10.09 34.71
N HIS A 694 2.52 -9.29 34.90
CA HIS A 694 3.32 -9.26 36.11
C HIS A 694 3.47 -7.84 36.63
N TYR A 695 4.03 -7.67 37.80
CA TYR A 695 4.17 -6.38 38.44
C TYR A 695 5.63 -6.12 38.77
N GLU A 696 6.12 -4.91 38.37
CA GLU A 696 7.46 -4.45 38.67
C GLU A 696 7.42 -3.11 39.41
N THR A 697 8.39 -2.88 40.29
CA THR A 697 8.57 -1.59 40.94
C THR A 697 9.33 -0.65 40.00
N ILE A 698 8.65 0.37 39.48
CA ILE A 698 9.23 1.36 38.57
C ILE A 698 9.35 2.71 39.27
N THR A 699 10.48 3.37 39.08
CA THR A 699 10.74 4.73 39.54
C THR A 699 10.50 5.72 38.40
N ASP A 700 9.62 6.69 38.60
CA ASP A 700 9.32 7.73 37.64
C ASP A 700 10.39 8.84 37.60
N TYR A 701 10.22 9.80 36.67
CA TYR A 701 11.17 10.92 36.50
C TYR A 701 11.22 11.88 37.69
N GLN A 702 10.24 11.83 38.62
CA GLN A 702 10.18 12.61 39.85
C GLN A 702 10.71 11.83 41.06
N ASN A 703 11.29 10.65 40.84
CA ASN A 703 11.77 9.72 41.87
C ASN A 703 10.65 9.08 42.73
N ASN A 704 9.40 9.07 42.29
CA ASN A 704 8.36 8.30 42.95
C ASN A 704 8.41 6.86 42.46
N THR A 705 8.19 5.92 43.37
CA THR A 705 8.14 4.48 43.04
C THR A 705 6.70 3.98 43.02
N ALA A 706 6.37 3.22 42.00
CA ALA A 706 5.07 2.59 41.84
C ALA A 706 5.22 1.11 41.48
N LEU A 707 4.35 0.28 41.99
CA LEU A 707 4.18 -1.11 41.54
C LEU A 707 3.36 -1.07 40.25
N GLN A 708 4.06 -1.09 39.11
CA GLN A 708 3.47 -0.95 37.77
C GLN A 708 3.06 -2.30 37.22
N GLU A 709 1.87 -2.37 36.63
CA GLU A 709 1.40 -3.53 35.89
C GLU A 709 2.09 -3.59 34.52
N ILE A 710 2.81 -4.67 34.28
CA ILE A 710 3.48 -4.97 33.01
C ILE A 710 2.68 -6.07 32.32
N SER A 711 1.99 -5.74 31.26
CA SER A 711 1.08 -6.67 30.57
C SER A 711 1.52 -7.04 29.16
N SER A 712 2.53 -6.37 28.64
CA SER A 712 3.11 -6.68 27.33
C SER A 712 4.45 -5.97 27.17
N TYR A 713 5.40 -6.61 26.49
CA TYR A 713 6.63 -5.98 26.04
C TYR A 713 6.46 -5.52 24.60
N HIS A 714 5.74 -4.44 24.38
CA HIS A 714 5.66 -3.80 23.08
C HIS A 714 6.27 -2.40 23.16
N ALA A 715 7.29 -2.17 22.35
CA ALA A 715 7.90 -0.86 22.25
C ALA A 715 7.98 -0.43 20.79
N ILE A 716 7.70 0.83 20.52
CA ILE A 716 8.02 1.50 19.28
C ILE A 716 9.33 2.26 19.51
N ILE A 717 10.41 1.77 18.92
CA ILE A 717 11.73 2.38 19.06
C ILE A 717 12.04 3.17 17.80
N PRO A 718 12.40 4.47 17.93
CA PRO A 718 12.91 5.20 16.80
C PRO A 718 14.24 4.59 16.33
N ILE A 719 14.34 4.37 15.00
CA ILE A 719 15.55 3.83 14.40
C ILE A 719 16.07 4.73 13.28
N ASP A 720 17.37 4.85 13.18
CA ASP A 720 18.00 5.58 12.11
C ASP A 720 17.76 4.89 10.76
N TYR A 721 17.59 5.69 9.72
CA TYR A 721 17.51 5.17 8.36
C TYR A 721 18.92 5.06 7.76
N THR A 722 19.25 3.90 7.20
CA THR A 722 20.52 3.70 6.49
C THR A 722 20.31 3.87 4.98
N LEU A 723 20.76 4.98 4.43
CA LEU A 723 20.88 5.17 2.99
C LEU A 723 22.14 4.45 2.50
N THR A 724 21.97 3.49 1.60
CA THR A 724 23.07 2.67 1.09
C THR A 724 22.87 2.28 -0.37
N MET A 725 23.97 1.92 -1.04
CA MET A 725 24.04 1.23 -2.32
C MET A 725 24.81 -0.08 -2.13
N SER A 726 24.46 -1.15 -2.85
CA SER A 726 25.23 -2.39 -2.76
C SER A 726 26.69 -2.18 -3.20
N LYS A 727 27.61 -2.91 -2.56
CA LYS A 727 29.04 -2.79 -2.88
C LYS A 727 29.33 -3.11 -4.35
N ASP A 728 28.70 -4.16 -4.88
CA ASP A 728 28.87 -4.59 -6.28
C ASP A 728 28.39 -3.51 -7.26
N TYR A 729 27.28 -2.83 -6.93
CA TYR A 729 26.77 -1.71 -7.73
C TYR A 729 27.74 -0.51 -7.70
N ILE A 730 28.32 -0.19 -6.55
CA ILE A 730 29.36 0.86 -6.41
C ILE A 730 30.59 0.51 -7.24
N LEU A 731 31.09 -0.70 -7.15
CA LEU A 731 32.27 -1.14 -7.90
C LEU A 731 32.03 -1.08 -9.41
N GLU A 732 30.84 -1.45 -9.87
CA GLU A 732 30.48 -1.35 -11.29
C GLU A 732 30.38 0.11 -11.76
N ILE A 733 29.85 1.02 -10.93
CA ILE A 733 29.84 2.46 -11.23
C ILE A 733 31.29 2.98 -11.37
N ILE A 734 32.19 2.61 -10.47
CA ILE A 734 33.60 2.98 -10.52
C ILE A 734 34.25 2.48 -11.81
N LYS A 735 34.04 1.19 -12.14
CA LYS A 735 34.55 0.58 -13.37
C LYS A 735 34.05 1.34 -14.62
N ASN A 736 32.77 1.63 -14.70
CA ASN A 736 32.19 2.41 -15.82
C ASN A 736 32.71 3.84 -15.92
N ARG A 737 33.30 4.40 -14.84
CA ARG A 737 33.94 5.72 -14.85
C ARG A 737 35.42 5.68 -15.20
N ALA A 738 36.08 4.56 -14.94
CA ALA A 738 37.51 4.38 -15.24
C ALA A 738 37.79 4.06 -16.73
N VAL A 739 36.77 3.57 -17.44
CA VAL A 739 36.82 3.29 -18.87
C VAL A 739 36.42 4.57 -19.63
N LYS A 740 37.29 5.59 -19.62
CA LYS A 740 37.23 6.76 -20.49
C LYS A 740 38.49 6.91 -21.31
#